data_05c8ff50b39998de89c80be9fecb000e
#
_entry.id   05c8ff50b39998de89c80be9fecb000e
#
_cell.length_a   1.000
_cell.length_b   1.000
_cell.length_c   1.000
_cell.angle_alpha   90.00
_cell.angle_beta   90.00
_cell.angle_gamma   90.00
#
_symmetry.space_group_name_H-M   'P 1'
#
loop_
_entity.id
_entity.type
_entity.pdbx_description
1 polymer ?
#
loop_
_entity_poly.entity_id
_entity_poly.type
_entity_poly.pdbx_seq_one_letter_code
_entity_poly.pdbx_strand_id
1 'polypeptide(L)'
;MGTPAPTFTRYRVAAIQYEPTQGEKEQNVTDLLRLVEEAAQQNARLIVLPEMATTGYCWESRTEITPYVEPIPGPTTDRFQQLAAQYDCHIAIGLAEADPATDVYYNSLALIGPQGLIGIYRKIHSYISEPRWARDGDLDTPVWETPLGRLSGLICQDASFFEAARIPALRKADVLLFPTNWLDEKCPSSWWMARAFENGVYLIAANRYGIERGVQFSGGSCVIDPDGAIQDYLDNSEGIVYGEVDLSRSRNKSWGSSQEEIIGDRLADRQPVEYITLVNNTYLWEPLRYHSLYELGELPAGQLSCVGIMQADLQAFLGGHETELESVRVDRARPMALLRDTLKTLLNDHAPARPDVLVLPELMLPRPSATHELTPEAIARIQAEAIEIPGPEIDELVTLANAYQISLVLGVAEKVTDKSKDKSAIHLVPEYYNTVLLIDPEGVYGKYRKIHLTRSDRLWANPGNLGLPTFDTPTGRIGLATGYDILFPETLRILAGKGADLVCAPTFLNFPNPIGLAPSSIKFERPVAPDEYDPTHSLIWRVRAAEHQVYLAVANWRGMLNGLHANGYSGIYSPSFPYYPWSEVIADDEELTLTMMTIDTREQRTGRRSTTTPLQYAPGEMAGSLTGELAYDILDSIPGNVVRSKPLLRKRMPFWYLDLVRRF
;
A
#
# COMPACT_ATOMS: atom_id res chain seq x y z
N MET A 1 33.69 15.04 -1.60
CA MET A 1 33.71 15.16 -3.08
C MET A 1 32.27 14.98 -3.51
N GLY A 2 31.70 15.93 -4.29
CA GLY A 2 30.33 15.79 -4.75
C GLY A 2 30.20 14.60 -5.68
N THR A 3 29.12 13.83 -5.53
CA THR A 3 28.79 12.71 -6.42
C THR A 3 28.70 13.22 -7.87
N PRO A 4 29.30 12.53 -8.83
CA PRO A 4 29.19 12.93 -10.24
C PRO A 4 27.71 12.90 -10.66
N ALA A 5 27.28 13.88 -11.43
CA ALA A 5 25.95 13.88 -12.01
C ALA A 5 25.78 12.66 -12.94
N PRO A 6 24.58 12.06 -13.03
CA PRO A 6 24.33 10.95 -13.94
C PRO A 6 24.59 11.40 -15.39
N THR A 7 25.22 10.53 -16.17
CA THR A 7 25.54 10.82 -17.58
C THR A 7 24.27 10.85 -18.44
N PHE A 8 23.26 10.04 -18.06
CA PHE A 8 22.00 9.92 -18.77
C PHE A 8 20.86 10.44 -17.87
N THR A 9 20.12 11.43 -18.33
CA THR A 9 18.91 11.92 -17.66
C THR A 9 17.65 11.20 -18.16
N ARG A 10 17.69 10.69 -19.38
CA ARG A 10 16.65 9.88 -20.00
C ARG A 10 17.28 8.74 -20.79
N TYR A 11 16.77 7.53 -20.64
CA TYR A 11 17.30 6.33 -21.28
C TYR A 11 16.28 5.22 -21.37
N ARG A 12 16.48 4.33 -22.36
CA ARG A 12 15.66 3.13 -22.56
C ARG A 12 16.08 2.04 -21.59
N VAL A 13 15.08 1.32 -21.08
CA VAL A 13 15.25 0.16 -20.19
C VAL A 13 14.55 -1.07 -20.76
N ALA A 14 14.95 -2.25 -20.28
CA ALA A 14 14.33 -3.51 -20.67
C ALA A 14 14.09 -4.41 -19.45
N ALA A 15 12.93 -5.09 -19.41
CA ALA A 15 12.63 -6.19 -18.51
C ALA A 15 12.50 -7.46 -19.33
N ILE A 16 13.27 -8.49 -18.99
CA ILE A 16 13.26 -9.78 -19.69
C ILE A 16 12.25 -10.70 -18.98
N GLN A 17 11.34 -11.30 -19.75
CA GLN A 17 10.49 -12.39 -19.31
C GLN A 17 11.03 -13.71 -19.85
N TYR A 18 11.32 -14.63 -18.95
CA TYR A 18 11.98 -15.90 -19.30
C TYR A 18 11.46 -17.04 -18.42
N GLU A 19 11.35 -18.24 -18.98
CA GLU A 19 11.03 -19.48 -18.24
C GLU A 19 12.30 -20.31 -18.10
N PRO A 20 13.03 -20.26 -16.96
CA PRO A 20 14.21 -21.09 -16.78
C PRO A 20 13.84 -22.57 -16.62
N THR A 21 14.59 -23.44 -17.27
CA THR A 21 14.51 -24.88 -17.00
C THR A 21 15.28 -25.19 -15.73
N GLN A 22 14.59 -25.77 -14.74
CA GLN A 22 15.20 -26.06 -13.43
C GLN A 22 16.42 -26.99 -13.56
N GLY A 23 17.55 -26.54 -13.02
CA GLY A 23 18.80 -27.28 -13.00
C GLY A 23 19.63 -27.22 -14.31
N GLU A 24 19.08 -26.68 -15.39
CA GLU A 24 19.80 -26.56 -16.67
C GLU A 24 20.55 -25.22 -16.78
N LYS A 25 21.45 -24.97 -15.80
CA LYS A 25 22.10 -23.65 -15.62
C LYS A 25 22.80 -23.14 -16.87
N GLU A 26 23.58 -23.95 -17.58
CA GLU A 26 24.32 -23.51 -18.76
C GLU A 26 23.41 -23.15 -19.93
N GLN A 27 22.32 -23.89 -20.11
CA GLN A 27 21.32 -23.57 -21.12
C GLN A 27 20.60 -22.25 -20.78
N ASN A 28 20.14 -22.12 -19.55
CA ASN A 28 19.46 -20.90 -19.06
C ASN A 28 20.37 -19.66 -19.24
N VAL A 29 21.65 -19.76 -18.87
CA VAL A 29 22.60 -18.65 -19.03
C VAL A 29 22.82 -18.31 -20.52
N THR A 30 22.87 -19.31 -21.39
CA THR A 30 23.04 -19.09 -22.84
C THR A 30 21.83 -18.36 -23.43
N ASP A 31 20.61 -18.76 -23.08
CA ASP A 31 19.39 -18.14 -23.55
C ASP A 31 19.24 -16.70 -23.02
N LEU A 32 19.56 -16.49 -21.75
CA LEU A 32 19.54 -15.17 -21.13
C LEU A 32 20.56 -14.21 -21.76
N LEU A 33 21.76 -14.69 -22.08
CA LEU A 33 22.78 -13.87 -22.79
C LEU A 33 22.25 -13.43 -24.17
N ARG A 34 21.58 -14.32 -24.90
CA ARG A 34 20.92 -13.97 -26.18
C ARG A 34 19.89 -12.88 -26.02
N LEU A 35 19.00 -13.00 -25.02
CA LEU A 35 17.96 -12.00 -24.76
C LEU A 35 18.55 -10.66 -24.30
N VAL A 36 19.60 -10.68 -23.48
CA VAL A 36 20.32 -9.47 -23.07
C VAL A 36 20.97 -8.78 -24.25
N GLU A 37 21.63 -9.55 -25.13
CA GLU A 37 22.23 -9.01 -26.35
C GLU A 37 21.18 -8.37 -27.26
N GLU A 38 20.04 -9.02 -27.46
CA GLU A 38 18.91 -8.48 -28.22
C GLU A 38 18.40 -7.15 -27.61
N ALA A 39 18.22 -7.10 -26.29
CA ALA A 39 17.81 -5.87 -25.59
C ALA A 39 18.83 -4.74 -25.76
N ALA A 40 20.11 -5.06 -25.64
CA ALA A 40 21.20 -4.10 -25.77
C ALA A 40 21.32 -3.56 -27.22
N GLN A 41 21.13 -4.41 -28.24
CA GLN A 41 21.07 -4.01 -29.66
C GLN A 41 19.90 -3.06 -29.94
N GLN A 42 18.81 -3.10 -29.12
CA GLN A 42 17.72 -2.15 -29.17
C GLN A 42 17.96 -0.90 -28.29
N ASN A 43 19.24 -0.64 -27.92
CA ASN A 43 19.69 0.51 -27.12
C ASN A 43 19.14 0.54 -25.67
N ALA A 44 18.77 -0.59 -25.08
CA ALA A 44 18.48 -0.65 -23.66
C ALA A 44 19.78 -0.43 -22.87
N ARG A 45 19.79 0.58 -22.00
CA ARG A 45 20.94 0.92 -21.14
C ARG A 45 20.89 0.23 -19.79
N LEU A 46 19.71 -0.24 -19.38
CA LEU A 46 19.48 -0.98 -18.15
C LEU A 46 18.57 -2.15 -18.48
N ILE A 47 19.01 -3.35 -18.16
CA ILE A 47 18.34 -4.61 -18.49
C ILE A 47 18.16 -5.40 -17.19
N VAL A 48 16.92 -5.79 -16.87
CA VAL A 48 16.59 -6.56 -15.67
C VAL A 48 16.14 -7.95 -16.08
N LEU A 49 16.68 -8.97 -15.42
CA LEU A 49 16.36 -10.38 -15.61
C LEU A 49 15.58 -10.91 -14.41
N PRO A 50 14.84 -12.03 -14.55
CA PRO A 50 14.06 -12.61 -13.46
C PRO A 50 14.90 -13.04 -12.25
N GLU A 51 14.21 -13.26 -11.13
CA GLU A 51 14.73 -13.92 -9.94
C GLU A 51 15.13 -15.35 -10.25
N MET A 52 16.27 -15.81 -9.72
CA MET A 52 16.76 -17.19 -9.89
C MET A 52 16.78 -17.64 -11.37
N ALA A 53 17.03 -16.68 -12.27
CA ALA A 53 16.87 -16.86 -13.72
C ALA A 53 17.78 -17.95 -14.31
N THR A 54 18.89 -18.25 -13.64
CA THR A 54 19.88 -19.24 -14.12
C THR A 54 19.61 -20.67 -13.68
N THR A 55 18.80 -20.86 -12.62
CA THR A 55 18.70 -22.17 -11.93
C THR A 55 17.30 -22.73 -11.85
N GLY A 56 16.27 -21.90 -12.01
CA GLY A 56 14.91 -22.19 -11.57
C GLY A 56 14.72 -21.90 -10.08
N TYR A 57 13.49 -22.04 -9.59
CA TYR A 57 13.09 -21.51 -8.30
C TYR A 57 12.66 -22.56 -7.27
N CYS A 58 12.00 -23.66 -7.71
CA CYS A 58 11.33 -24.61 -6.83
C CYS A 58 12.30 -25.65 -6.23
N TRP A 59 13.22 -25.21 -5.38
CA TRP A 59 14.20 -26.06 -4.72
C TRP A 59 13.68 -26.57 -3.36
N GLU A 60 13.80 -27.88 -3.11
CA GLU A 60 13.29 -28.50 -1.89
C GLU A 60 14.31 -28.54 -0.75
N SER A 61 15.60 -28.41 -1.05
CA SER A 61 16.65 -28.48 -0.05
C SER A 61 17.93 -27.80 -0.49
N ARG A 62 18.78 -27.48 0.51
CA ARG A 62 20.14 -27.00 0.28
C ARG A 62 20.97 -28.01 -0.55
N THR A 63 20.87 -29.30 -0.27
CA THR A 63 21.61 -30.34 -1.00
C THR A 63 21.27 -30.37 -2.48
N GLU A 64 19.99 -30.14 -2.81
CA GLU A 64 19.51 -30.15 -4.19
C GLU A 64 20.05 -28.97 -5.00
N ILE A 65 20.07 -27.76 -4.42
CA ILE A 65 20.52 -26.54 -5.12
C ILE A 65 22.06 -26.39 -5.14
N THR A 66 22.79 -27.06 -4.22
CA THR A 66 24.24 -26.92 -4.08
C THR A 66 25.04 -27.00 -5.39
N PRO A 67 24.71 -27.85 -6.38
CA PRO A 67 25.46 -27.89 -7.65
C PRO A 67 25.31 -26.63 -8.51
N TYR A 68 24.35 -25.76 -8.21
CA TYR A 68 23.95 -24.64 -9.07
C TYR A 68 24.27 -23.27 -8.49
N VAL A 69 24.55 -23.21 -7.17
CA VAL A 69 24.95 -21.95 -6.50
C VAL A 69 26.37 -21.55 -6.89
N GLU A 70 26.65 -20.26 -6.86
CA GLU A 70 27.98 -19.73 -7.17
C GLU A 70 28.27 -18.45 -6.37
N PRO A 71 29.53 -18.09 -6.20
CA PRO A 71 29.87 -16.79 -5.61
C PRO A 71 29.49 -15.63 -6.54
N ILE A 72 29.29 -14.45 -5.98
CA ILE A 72 29.13 -13.20 -6.71
C ILE A 72 30.28 -12.25 -6.28
N PRO A 73 31.20 -11.82 -7.19
CA PRO A 73 31.30 -12.21 -8.59
C PRO A 73 31.68 -13.67 -8.82
N GLY A 74 31.29 -14.22 -9.97
CA GLY A 74 31.53 -15.60 -10.35
C GLY A 74 31.32 -15.83 -11.85
N PRO A 75 31.41 -17.10 -12.30
CA PRO A 75 31.41 -17.43 -13.72
C PRO A 75 30.22 -16.85 -14.51
N THR A 76 29.02 -16.85 -13.92
CA THR A 76 27.85 -16.27 -14.58
C THR A 76 27.99 -14.76 -14.71
N THR A 77 28.31 -14.06 -13.62
CA THR A 77 28.45 -12.59 -13.65
C THR A 77 29.53 -12.13 -14.59
N ASP A 78 30.63 -12.90 -14.76
CA ASP A 78 31.71 -12.59 -15.71
C ASP A 78 31.25 -12.64 -17.17
N ARG A 79 30.35 -13.57 -17.52
CA ARG A 79 29.77 -13.66 -18.88
C ARG A 79 28.85 -12.46 -19.17
N PHE A 80 28.00 -12.07 -18.22
CA PHE A 80 27.15 -10.89 -18.38
C PHE A 80 27.94 -9.59 -18.38
N GLN A 81 29.06 -9.51 -17.65
CA GLN A 81 29.93 -8.35 -17.64
C GLN A 81 30.57 -8.14 -19.02
N GLN A 82 30.91 -9.20 -19.76
CA GLN A 82 31.43 -9.08 -21.15
C GLN A 82 30.41 -8.40 -22.08
N LEU A 83 29.10 -8.78 -21.96
CA LEU A 83 28.05 -8.10 -22.73
C LEU A 83 27.82 -6.66 -22.25
N ALA A 84 27.84 -6.42 -20.95
CA ALA A 84 27.71 -5.08 -20.39
C ALA A 84 28.82 -4.14 -20.92
N ALA A 85 30.06 -4.63 -20.99
CA ALA A 85 31.19 -3.87 -21.55
C ALA A 85 31.07 -3.68 -23.06
N GLN A 86 30.63 -4.69 -23.80
CA GLN A 86 30.48 -4.64 -25.25
C GLN A 86 29.43 -3.61 -25.70
N TYR A 87 28.28 -3.53 -24.98
CA TYR A 87 27.16 -2.70 -25.36
C TYR A 87 27.01 -1.43 -24.51
N ASP A 88 27.93 -1.17 -23.58
CA ASP A 88 27.90 -0.05 -22.65
C ASP A 88 26.53 0.03 -21.92
N CYS A 89 26.10 -1.10 -21.34
CA CYS A 89 24.83 -1.22 -20.63
C CYS A 89 25.01 -1.77 -19.20
N HIS A 90 23.93 -1.70 -18.40
CA HIS A 90 23.88 -2.24 -17.05
C HIS A 90 22.90 -3.42 -17.01
N ILE A 91 23.25 -4.47 -16.30
CA ILE A 91 22.48 -5.71 -16.23
C ILE A 91 22.23 -6.05 -14.77
N ALA A 92 20.97 -6.25 -14.40
CA ALA A 92 20.55 -6.75 -13.09
C ALA A 92 20.01 -8.17 -13.24
N ILE A 93 20.61 -9.14 -12.54
CA ILE A 93 20.27 -10.55 -12.67
C ILE A 93 20.03 -11.20 -11.29
N GLY A 94 18.95 -11.97 -11.19
CA GLY A 94 18.64 -12.79 -10.00
C GLY A 94 19.38 -14.13 -10.03
N LEU A 95 20.12 -14.43 -8.96
CA LEU A 95 21.03 -15.58 -8.85
C LEU A 95 20.90 -16.30 -7.51
N ALA A 96 21.18 -17.61 -7.51
CA ALA A 96 21.47 -18.38 -6.30
C ALA A 96 22.94 -18.17 -5.90
N GLU A 97 23.15 -17.36 -4.85
CA GLU A 97 24.49 -17.01 -4.33
C GLU A 97 24.98 -18.01 -3.28
N ALA A 98 26.26 -18.36 -3.34
CA ALA A 98 26.98 -18.96 -2.22
C ALA A 98 28.04 -17.96 -1.74
N ASP A 99 27.93 -17.50 -0.50
CA ASP A 99 28.95 -16.64 0.11
C ASP A 99 30.21 -17.45 0.37
N PRO A 100 31.34 -17.14 -0.27
CA PRO A 100 32.56 -17.94 -0.16
C PRO A 100 33.22 -17.88 1.23
N ALA A 101 32.89 -16.87 2.05
CA ALA A 101 33.45 -16.71 3.36
C ALA A 101 32.71 -17.56 4.44
N THR A 102 31.41 -17.74 4.27
CA THR A 102 30.53 -18.36 5.28
C THR A 102 29.89 -19.65 4.81
N ASP A 103 29.96 -19.95 3.52
CA ASP A 103 29.21 -21.05 2.86
C ASP A 103 27.69 -20.93 3.06
N VAL A 104 27.19 -19.73 3.32
CA VAL A 104 25.75 -19.45 3.42
C VAL A 104 25.20 -19.14 2.03
N TYR A 105 23.99 -19.64 1.75
CA TYR A 105 23.34 -19.41 0.46
C TYR A 105 22.28 -18.31 0.59
N TYR A 106 22.17 -17.49 -0.49
CA TYR A 106 21.24 -16.38 -0.58
C TYR A 106 20.54 -16.37 -1.94
N ASN A 107 19.31 -15.87 -1.95
CA ASN A 107 18.65 -15.43 -3.17
C ASN A 107 19.07 -13.97 -3.41
N SER A 108 19.82 -13.72 -4.49
CA SER A 108 20.55 -12.47 -4.67
C SER A 108 20.32 -11.83 -6.03
N LEU A 109 20.41 -10.51 -6.08
CA LEU A 109 20.48 -9.70 -7.29
C LEU A 109 21.90 -9.18 -7.43
N ALA A 110 22.54 -9.42 -8.58
CA ALA A 110 23.79 -8.80 -8.97
C ALA A 110 23.52 -7.67 -9.96
N LEU A 111 24.03 -6.47 -9.69
CA LEU A 111 24.04 -5.35 -10.62
C LEU A 111 25.44 -5.25 -11.25
N ILE A 112 25.48 -5.43 -12.56
CA ILE A 112 26.71 -5.50 -13.38
C ILE A 112 26.71 -4.31 -14.33
N GLY A 113 27.81 -3.58 -14.38
CA GLY A 113 28.03 -2.49 -15.31
C GLY A 113 29.16 -2.79 -16.32
N PRO A 114 29.44 -1.86 -17.23
CA PRO A 114 30.53 -2.01 -18.22
C PRO A 114 31.92 -2.27 -17.61
N GLN A 115 32.16 -1.79 -16.39
CA GLN A 115 33.46 -1.93 -15.70
C GLN A 115 33.50 -3.11 -14.73
N GLY A 116 32.40 -3.86 -14.56
CA GLY A 116 32.30 -5.01 -13.65
C GLY A 116 31.12 -4.96 -12.71
N LEU A 117 31.15 -5.76 -11.64
CA LEU A 117 30.15 -5.81 -10.62
C LEU A 117 30.07 -4.46 -9.88
N ILE A 118 28.87 -3.86 -9.84
CA ILE A 118 28.59 -2.63 -9.10
C ILE A 118 28.15 -2.93 -7.67
N GLY A 119 27.33 -3.97 -7.48
CA GLY A 119 26.88 -4.35 -6.16
C GLY A 119 25.97 -5.56 -6.15
N ILE A 120 25.64 -5.98 -4.94
CA ILE A 120 24.79 -7.14 -4.65
C ILE A 120 23.67 -6.70 -3.70
N TYR A 121 22.49 -7.20 -3.96
CA TYR A 121 21.38 -7.19 -2.98
C TYR A 121 20.99 -8.62 -2.66
N ARG A 122 20.88 -8.96 -1.38
CA ARG A 122 20.39 -10.24 -0.88
C ARG A 122 18.96 -10.09 -0.43
N LYS A 123 18.05 -10.91 -0.92
CA LYS A 123 16.61 -10.86 -0.61
C LYS A 123 16.39 -10.89 0.90
N ILE A 124 15.75 -9.84 1.44
CA ILE A 124 15.52 -9.69 2.87
C ILE A 124 14.33 -10.52 3.34
N HIS A 125 13.27 -10.59 2.53
CA HIS A 125 12.05 -11.29 2.91
C HIS A 125 11.91 -12.58 2.08
N SER A 126 12.41 -13.70 2.63
CA SER A 126 12.29 -15.01 1.98
C SER A 126 10.84 -15.42 1.79
N TYR A 127 10.54 -16.04 0.63
CA TYR A 127 9.26 -16.69 0.40
C TYR A 127 9.23 -18.09 1.02
N ILE A 128 8.06 -18.71 1.11
CA ILE A 128 7.76 -19.94 1.86
C ILE A 128 8.80 -21.08 1.69
N SER A 129 9.28 -21.31 0.46
CA SER A 129 10.21 -22.40 0.16
C SER A 129 11.69 -22.06 0.38
N GLU A 130 12.05 -20.79 0.31
CA GLU A 130 13.44 -20.33 0.33
C GLU A 130 14.20 -20.66 1.62
N PRO A 131 13.60 -20.59 2.84
CA PRO A 131 14.30 -20.97 4.07
C PRO A 131 14.82 -22.43 4.12
N ARG A 132 14.43 -23.28 3.17
CA ARG A 132 14.96 -24.65 3.03
C ARG A 132 16.38 -24.67 2.48
N TRP A 133 16.80 -23.61 1.77
CA TRP A 133 18.10 -23.58 1.12
C TRP A 133 18.83 -22.24 1.29
N ALA A 134 18.14 -21.13 1.44
CA ALA A 134 18.71 -19.78 1.57
C ALA A 134 18.41 -19.17 2.94
N ARG A 135 19.23 -18.20 3.30
CA ARG A 135 19.01 -17.30 4.43
C ARG A 135 18.43 -15.96 3.96
N ASP A 136 17.76 -15.26 4.89
CA ASP A 136 17.38 -13.87 4.70
C ASP A 136 18.62 -12.99 4.53
N GLY A 137 18.50 -11.97 3.68
CA GLY A 137 19.59 -11.07 3.33
C GLY A 137 20.14 -10.28 4.50
N ASP A 138 21.45 -10.06 4.50
CA ASP A 138 22.23 -9.43 5.56
C ASP A 138 23.02 -8.19 5.12
N LEU A 139 22.84 -7.73 3.86
CA LEU A 139 23.56 -6.59 3.27
C LEU A 139 22.78 -5.26 3.35
N ASP A 140 21.66 -5.18 4.10
CA ASP A 140 20.76 -4.02 4.07
C ASP A 140 20.18 -3.78 2.65
N THR A 141 19.62 -2.61 2.41
CA THR A 141 19.05 -2.20 1.12
C THR A 141 19.96 -1.16 0.47
N PRO A 142 20.92 -1.57 -0.38
CA PRO A 142 21.87 -0.64 -0.97
C PRO A 142 21.21 0.26 -2.02
N VAL A 143 21.75 1.47 -2.18
CA VAL A 143 21.48 2.35 -3.31
C VAL A 143 22.80 2.62 -4.02
N TRP A 144 22.89 2.18 -5.27
CA TRP A 144 24.10 2.30 -6.07
C TRP A 144 24.06 3.55 -6.95
N GLU A 145 25.08 4.35 -6.87
CA GLU A 145 25.28 5.49 -7.76
C GLU A 145 25.86 5.04 -9.08
N THR A 146 25.16 5.33 -10.17
CA THR A 146 25.55 4.91 -11.52
C THR A 146 25.40 6.06 -12.52
N PRO A 147 25.98 5.92 -13.74
CA PRO A 147 25.71 6.87 -14.82
C PRO A 147 24.22 6.99 -15.20
N LEU A 148 23.40 6.00 -14.83
CA LEU A 148 21.96 5.95 -15.07
C LEU A 148 21.13 6.53 -13.92
N GLY A 149 21.75 7.11 -12.88
CA GLY A 149 21.11 7.56 -11.67
C GLY A 149 21.32 6.60 -10.50
N ARG A 150 20.47 6.69 -9.49
CA ARG A 150 20.53 5.87 -8.27
C ARG A 150 19.64 4.66 -8.41
N LEU A 151 20.22 3.49 -8.42
CA LEU A 151 19.56 2.21 -8.58
C LEU A 151 19.51 1.46 -7.25
N SER A 152 18.46 0.71 -7.00
CA SER A 152 18.36 -0.19 -5.84
C SER A 152 17.63 -1.46 -6.25
N GLY A 153 17.79 -2.54 -5.46
CA GLY A 153 17.21 -3.84 -5.73
C GLY A 153 16.08 -4.20 -4.76
N LEU A 154 15.09 -4.91 -5.28
CA LEU A 154 14.08 -5.69 -4.55
C LEU A 154 13.98 -7.04 -5.22
N ILE A 155 13.62 -8.09 -4.48
CA ILE A 155 13.39 -9.41 -5.05
C ILE A 155 12.03 -9.93 -4.58
N CYS A 156 11.10 -10.17 -5.53
CA CYS A 156 9.84 -10.90 -5.36
C CYS A 156 9.06 -10.50 -4.08
N GLN A 157 9.07 -11.37 -3.06
CA GLN A 157 8.36 -11.18 -1.78
C GLN A 157 8.67 -9.85 -1.08
N ASP A 158 9.82 -9.21 -1.36
CA ASP A 158 10.13 -7.89 -0.81
C ASP A 158 9.06 -6.84 -1.17
N ALA A 159 8.44 -6.97 -2.35
CA ALA A 159 7.36 -6.06 -2.75
C ALA A 159 6.10 -6.14 -1.87
N SER A 160 5.91 -7.22 -1.11
CA SER A 160 4.82 -7.33 -0.13
C SER A 160 5.08 -6.52 1.15
N PHE A 161 6.27 -5.96 1.29
CA PHE A 161 6.68 -5.12 2.42
C PHE A 161 6.98 -3.72 1.89
N PHE A 162 6.13 -2.75 2.23
CA PHE A 162 6.35 -1.37 1.78
C PHE A 162 7.71 -0.84 2.23
N GLU A 163 8.18 -1.30 3.37
CA GLU A 163 9.47 -0.92 3.97
C GLU A 163 10.64 -1.17 3.02
N ALA A 164 10.60 -2.29 2.27
CA ALA A 164 11.67 -2.66 1.35
C ALA A 164 11.81 -1.69 0.17
N ALA A 165 10.71 -1.10 -0.31
CA ALA A 165 10.72 -0.08 -1.36
C ALA A 165 10.87 1.35 -0.80
N ARG A 166 10.32 1.61 0.38
CA ARG A 166 10.36 2.93 1.03
C ARG A 166 11.78 3.33 1.43
N ILE A 167 12.55 2.40 2.00
CA ILE A 167 13.92 2.69 2.47
C ILE A 167 14.83 3.16 1.33
N PRO A 168 14.96 2.46 0.19
CA PRO A 168 15.75 2.97 -0.92
C PRO A 168 15.22 4.30 -1.48
N ALA A 169 13.90 4.52 -1.50
CA ALA A 169 13.34 5.81 -1.93
C ALA A 169 13.77 6.96 -0.99
N LEU A 170 13.78 6.74 0.32
CA LEU A 170 14.30 7.68 1.31
C LEU A 170 15.82 7.92 1.14
N ARG A 171 16.57 6.90 0.73
CA ARG A 171 17.97 6.99 0.32
C ARG A 171 18.16 7.57 -1.08
N LYS A 172 17.06 8.11 -1.68
CA LYS A 172 17.01 8.81 -2.96
C LYS A 172 17.22 7.91 -4.17
N ALA A 173 16.81 6.64 -4.14
CA ALA A 173 16.76 5.81 -5.33
C ALA A 173 15.85 6.45 -6.40
N ASP A 174 16.29 6.38 -7.64
CA ASP A 174 15.55 6.82 -8.83
C ASP A 174 14.77 5.65 -9.44
N VAL A 175 15.36 4.44 -9.41
CA VAL A 175 14.83 3.21 -10.03
C VAL A 175 14.97 2.02 -9.09
N LEU A 176 13.94 1.22 -9.02
CA LEU A 176 13.92 -0.10 -8.35
C LEU A 176 14.06 -1.20 -9.42
N LEU A 177 15.08 -2.04 -9.28
CA LEU A 177 15.33 -3.24 -10.06
C LEU A 177 14.59 -4.39 -9.38
N PHE A 178 13.65 -5.02 -10.08
CA PHE A 178 12.76 -5.98 -9.46
C PHE A 178 12.74 -7.33 -10.19
N PRO A 179 13.76 -8.18 -10.01
CA PRO A 179 13.67 -9.59 -10.33
C PRO A 179 12.61 -10.29 -9.50
N THR A 180 11.74 -11.08 -10.14
CA THR A 180 10.68 -11.77 -9.41
C THR A 180 10.30 -13.11 -10.03
N ASN A 181 9.76 -14.00 -9.22
CA ASN A 181 9.07 -15.24 -9.59
C ASN A 181 7.65 -15.20 -8.99
N TRP A 182 6.90 -14.16 -9.34
CA TRP A 182 5.58 -13.90 -8.79
C TRP A 182 4.56 -14.93 -9.28
N LEU A 183 3.66 -15.31 -8.40
CA LEU A 183 2.69 -16.38 -8.64
C LEU A 183 1.35 -16.06 -7.96
N ASP A 184 0.33 -16.88 -8.25
CA ASP A 184 -1.00 -16.87 -7.62
C ASP A 184 -1.87 -15.65 -7.92
N GLU A 185 -1.45 -14.70 -8.73
CA GLU A 185 -2.29 -13.56 -9.15
C GLU A 185 -2.00 -13.12 -10.59
N LYS A 186 -2.91 -12.34 -11.14
CA LYS A 186 -2.70 -11.66 -12.42
C LYS A 186 -1.62 -10.59 -12.27
N CYS A 187 -0.64 -10.60 -13.17
CA CYS A 187 0.41 -9.59 -13.26
C CYS A 187 0.28 -8.75 -14.54
N PRO A 188 0.78 -7.51 -14.54
CA PRO A 188 1.45 -6.79 -13.44
C PRO A 188 0.61 -6.63 -12.18
N SER A 189 1.23 -6.86 -11.04
CA SER A 189 0.55 -6.83 -9.74
C SER A 189 0.29 -5.40 -9.27
N SER A 190 -0.85 -5.18 -8.60
CA SER A 190 -1.14 -3.92 -7.92
C SER A 190 -0.12 -3.57 -6.83
N TRP A 191 0.54 -4.56 -6.24
CA TRP A 191 1.64 -4.35 -5.30
C TRP A 191 2.80 -3.61 -5.96
N TRP A 192 3.19 -3.98 -7.17
CA TRP A 192 4.31 -3.37 -7.89
C TRP A 192 4.00 -1.92 -8.25
N MET A 193 2.78 -1.66 -8.73
CA MET A 193 2.30 -0.31 -9.04
C MET A 193 2.27 0.56 -7.78
N ALA A 194 1.80 0.01 -6.65
CA ALA A 194 1.81 0.73 -5.37
C ALA A 194 3.23 1.08 -4.92
N ARG A 195 4.22 0.14 -5.04
CA ARG A 195 5.62 0.42 -4.70
C ARG A 195 6.21 1.56 -5.54
N ALA A 196 5.90 1.63 -6.83
CA ALA A 196 6.33 2.72 -7.69
C ALA A 196 5.66 4.05 -7.28
N PHE A 197 4.33 4.05 -7.19
CA PHE A 197 3.53 5.25 -6.91
C PHE A 197 3.85 5.88 -5.54
N GLU A 198 3.77 5.14 -4.46
CA GLU A 198 3.93 5.67 -3.10
C GLU A 198 5.35 6.19 -2.81
N ASN A 199 6.34 5.77 -3.61
CA ASN A 199 7.73 6.18 -3.51
C ASN A 199 8.16 7.15 -4.61
N GLY A 200 7.34 7.34 -5.64
CA GLY A 200 7.64 8.18 -6.80
C GLY A 200 8.93 7.75 -7.50
N VAL A 201 9.08 6.45 -7.78
CA VAL A 201 10.25 5.83 -8.41
C VAL A 201 9.83 4.98 -9.59
N TYR A 202 10.73 4.78 -10.54
CA TYR A 202 10.52 3.74 -11.55
C TYR A 202 10.68 2.36 -10.93
N LEU A 203 9.87 1.38 -11.40
CA LEU A 203 10.04 -0.02 -11.06
C LEU A 203 10.12 -0.83 -12.35
N ILE A 204 11.21 -1.58 -12.52
CA ILE A 204 11.44 -2.44 -13.68
C ILE A 204 11.29 -3.88 -13.19
N ALA A 205 10.13 -4.49 -13.49
CA ALA A 205 9.78 -5.84 -13.04
C ALA A 205 10.10 -6.86 -14.14
N ALA A 206 11.04 -7.73 -13.86
CA ALA A 206 11.34 -8.90 -14.69
C ALA A 206 10.83 -10.15 -13.99
N ASN A 207 9.74 -10.72 -14.49
CA ASN A 207 9.11 -11.90 -13.94
C ASN A 207 9.34 -13.12 -14.84
N ARG A 208 9.28 -14.30 -14.26
CA ARG A 208 9.18 -15.53 -15.04
C ARG A 208 7.73 -15.85 -15.38
N TYR A 209 7.53 -16.66 -16.40
CA TYR A 209 6.26 -17.29 -16.74
C TYR A 209 6.41 -18.82 -16.72
N GLY A 210 5.36 -19.56 -17.09
CA GLY A 210 5.40 -21.01 -17.25
C GLY A 210 5.18 -21.79 -15.95
N ILE A 211 5.48 -23.08 -16.00
CA ILE A 211 5.21 -24.02 -14.89
C ILE A 211 6.50 -24.71 -14.47
N GLU A 212 6.79 -24.70 -13.18
CA GLU A 212 7.91 -25.46 -12.61
C GLU A 212 7.43 -26.30 -11.43
N ARG A 213 7.62 -27.61 -11.48
CA ARG A 213 7.16 -28.55 -10.44
C ARG A 213 5.70 -28.37 -10.04
N GLY A 214 4.82 -28.07 -11.00
CA GLY A 214 3.39 -27.86 -10.76
C GLY A 214 3.04 -26.46 -10.24
N VAL A 215 4.01 -25.55 -10.08
CA VAL A 215 3.78 -24.16 -9.69
C VAL A 215 3.63 -23.30 -10.95
N GLN A 216 2.49 -22.63 -11.08
CA GLN A 216 2.23 -21.68 -12.16
C GLN A 216 2.77 -20.30 -11.79
N PHE A 217 3.64 -19.74 -12.63
CA PHE A 217 4.15 -18.38 -12.51
C PHE A 217 3.37 -17.41 -13.41
N SER A 218 3.25 -16.16 -12.94
CA SER A 218 2.25 -15.23 -13.45
C SER A 218 2.65 -14.48 -14.73
N GLY A 219 3.93 -14.48 -15.14
CA GLY A 219 4.36 -13.57 -16.21
C GLY A 219 4.18 -12.10 -15.83
N GLY A 220 3.79 -11.26 -16.78
CA GLY A 220 3.47 -9.86 -16.51
C GLY A 220 4.68 -8.96 -16.27
N SER A 221 5.86 -9.31 -16.81
CA SER A 221 7.02 -8.40 -16.78
C SER A 221 6.66 -7.04 -17.33
N CYS A 222 7.09 -5.95 -16.68
CA CYS A 222 6.65 -4.60 -17.03
C CYS A 222 7.65 -3.52 -16.63
N VAL A 223 7.42 -2.31 -17.16
CA VAL A 223 8.07 -1.08 -16.72
C VAL A 223 6.99 -0.15 -16.15
N ILE A 224 7.13 0.24 -14.90
CA ILE A 224 6.19 1.09 -14.17
C ILE A 224 6.85 2.45 -13.89
N ASP A 225 6.12 3.53 -14.16
CA ASP A 225 6.61 4.88 -13.93
C ASP A 225 6.35 5.39 -12.49
N PRO A 226 6.90 6.55 -12.10
CA PRO A 226 6.73 7.09 -10.75
C PRO A 226 5.29 7.40 -10.33
N ASP A 227 4.35 7.46 -11.27
CA ASP A 227 2.93 7.67 -10.99
C ASP A 227 2.16 6.34 -10.89
N GLY A 228 2.87 5.21 -10.92
CA GLY A 228 2.30 3.87 -10.85
C GLY A 228 1.72 3.37 -12.17
N ALA A 229 1.87 4.15 -13.27
CA ALA A 229 1.36 3.78 -14.57
C ALA A 229 2.32 2.80 -15.27
N ILE A 230 1.73 1.77 -15.89
CA ILE A 230 2.46 0.78 -16.67
C ILE A 230 2.75 1.36 -18.05
N GLN A 231 4.02 1.43 -18.42
CA GLN A 231 4.42 1.90 -19.74
C GLN A 231 4.22 0.83 -20.81
N ASP A 232 4.60 -0.40 -20.49
CA ASP A 232 4.44 -1.58 -21.34
C ASP A 232 4.56 -2.85 -20.48
N TYR A 233 3.95 -3.96 -20.92
CA TYR A 233 4.03 -5.24 -20.23
C TYR A 233 3.88 -6.43 -21.18
N LEU A 234 4.33 -7.60 -20.74
CA LEU A 234 4.23 -8.86 -21.46
C LEU A 234 3.44 -9.87 -20.60
N ASP A 235 2.39 -10.48 -21.15
CA ASP A 235 1.53 -11.40 -20.39
C ASP A 235 2.23 -12.76 -20.15
N ASN A 236 2.13 -13.71 -21.04
CA ASN A 236 2.54 -15.11 -20.83
C ASN A 236 3.33 -15.65 -22.00
N SER A 237 4.52 -15.12 -22.23
CA SER A 237 5.44 -15.60 -23.26
C SER A 237 6.87 -15.15 -23.00
N GLU A 238 7.87 -15.85 -23.56
CA GLU A 238 9.22 -15.32 -23.59
C GLU A 238 9.27 -14.00 -24.38
N GLY A 239 10.04 -13.05 -23.88
CA GLY A 239 10.23 -11.79 -24.59
C GLY A 239 10.86 -10.69 -23.75
N ILE A 240 10.87 -9.50 -24.33
CA ILE A 240 11.50 -8.31 -23.77
C ILE A 240 10.48 -7.17 -23.77
N VAL A 241 10.25 -6.61 -22.61
CA VAL A 241 9.43 -5.40 -22.42
C VAL A 241 10.36 -4.20 -22.39
N TYR A 242 10.00 -3.15 -23.10
CA TYR A 242 10.78 -1.91 -23.13
C TYR A 242 10.02 -0.75 -22.48
N GLY A 243 10.78 0.15 -21.89
CA GLY A 243 10.27 1.41 -21.36
C GLY A 243 11.34 2.48 -21.32
N GLU A 244 10.96 3.66 -20.83
CA GLU A 244 11.87 4.78 -20.68
C GLU A 244 11.91 5.27 -19.24
N VAL A 245 13.09 5.53 -18.73
CA VAL A 245 13.34 6.23 -17.48
C VAL A 245 13.69 7.68 -17.78
N ASP A 246 12.97 8.60 -17.10
CA ASP A 246 13.30 10.01 -17.03
C ASP A 246 13.57 10.37 -15.57
N LEU A 247 14.80 10.65 -15.22
CA LEU A 247 15.22 10.93 -13.84
C LEU A 247 14.57 12.19 -13.26
N SER A 248 14.11 13.12 -14.10
CA SER A 248 13.42 14.31 -13.63
C SER A 248 12.08 13.95 -12.98
N ARG A 249 11.37 12.94 -13.52
CA ARG A 249 10.12 12.46 -12.97
C ARG A 249 10.31 11.75 -11.63
N SER A 250 11.26 10.83 -11.52
CA SER A 250 11.51 10.11 -10.25
C SER A 250 12.05 11.01 -9.14
N ARG A 251 12.69 12.13 -9.49
CA ARG A 251 13.20 13.12 -8.52
C ARG A 251 12.15 14.12 -8.07
N ASN A 252 11.06 14.26 -8.80
CA ASN A 252 9.89 15.01 -8.38
C ASN A 252 8.97 14.08 -7.57
N LYS A 253 8.90 14.28 -6.26
CA LYS A 253 8.06 13.48 -5.36
C LYS A 253 6.65 14.06 -5.15
N SER A 254 6.38 15.23 -5.72
CA SER A 254 5.03 15.80 -5.72
C SER A 254 4.07 14.94 -6.53
N TRP A 255 2.82 14.89 -6.11
CA TRP A 255 1.78 14.17 -6.82
C TRP A 255 0.44 14.91 -6.75
N GLY A 256 -0.44 14.64 -7.70
CA GLY A 256 -1.76 15.23 -7.81
C GLY A 256 -2.50 14.59 -8.97
N SER A 257 -3.74 15.02 -9.19
CA SER A 257 -4.55 14.58 -10.33
C SER A 257 -4.01 15.10 -11.66
N SER A 258 -3.26 16.20 -11.63
CA SER A 258 -2.57 16.79 -12.77
C SER A 258 -1.31 17.52 -12.30
N GLN A 259 -0.51 18.03 -13.26
CA GLN A 259 0.66 18.86 -12.93
C GLN A 259 0.28 20.21 -12.28
N GLU A 260 -0.94 20.66 -12.49
CA GLU A 260 -1.46 21.90 -11.93
C GLU A 260 -2.11 21.69 -10.56
N GLU A 261 -2.70 20.52 -10.32
CA GLU A 261 -3.37 20.17 -9.08
C GLU A 261 -2.48 19.26 -8.22
N ILE A 262 -1.51 19.86 -7.51
CA ILE A 262 -0.64 19.13 -6.58
C ILE A 262 -1.35 18.97 -5.24
N ILE A 263 -1.57 17.73 -4.83
CA ILE A 263 -2.18 17.36 -3.54
C ILE A 263 -1.13 17.33 -2.43
N GLY A 264 0.06 16.81 -2.72
CA GLY A 264 1.12 16.71 -1.73
C GLY A 264 2.43 16.13 -2.27
N ASP A 265 3.30 15.68 -1.35
CA ASP A 265 4.61 15.07 -1.65
C ASP A 265 4.71 13.71 -0.95
N ARG A 266 5.07 12.69 -1.73
CA ARG A 266 5.10 11.26 -1.28
C ARG A 266 6.08 10.99 -0.16
N LEU A 267 7.13 11.78 -0.04
CA LEU A 267 8.18 11.58 0.96
C LEU A 267 8.28 12.74 1.97
N ALA A 268 8.12 13.98 1.51
CA ALA A 268 8.26 15.15 2.38
C ALA A 268 7.09 15.31 3.37
N ASP A 269 5.90 14.82 3.02
CA ASP A 269 4.72 14.90 3.88
C ASP A 269 4.65 13.80 4.94
N ARG A 270 5.61 12.86 4.94
CA ARG A 270 5.73 11.84 5.99
C ARG A 270 5.90 12.46 7.36
N GLN A 271 5.44 11.75 8.40
CA GLN A 271 5.53 12.18 9.79
C GLN A 271 6.39 11.20 10.63
N PRO A 272 7.72 11.17 10.43
CA PRO A 272 8.60 10.17 11.04
C PRO A 272 8.53 10.07 12.56
N VAL A 273 8.15 11.16 13.25
CA VAL A 273 7.97 11.18 14.71
C VAL A 273 6.83 10.24 15.15
N GLU A 274 5.79 10.14 14.34
CA GLU A 274 4.64 9.27 14.61
C GLU A 274 4.93 7.79 14.29
N TYR A 275 6.05 7.49 13.61
CA TYR A 275 6.37 6.16 13.10
C TYR A 275 7.32 5.37 13.98
N ILE A 276 7.71 5.88 15.15
CA ILE A 276 8.74 5.27 16.00
C ILE A 276 8.46 3.79 16.32
N THR A 277 7.21 3.40 16.41
CA THR A 277 6.83 2.00 16.69
C THR A 277 7.18 1.04 15.56
N LEU A 278 7.41 1.52 14.34
CA LEU A 278 7.77 0.67 13.19
C LEU A 278 9.13 -0.01 13.35
N VAL A 279 10.05 0.59 14.10
CA VAL A 279 11.38 0.01 14.36
C VAL A 279 11.40 -0.91 15.56
N ASN A 280 10.28 -1.07 16.26
CA ASN A 280 10.19 -2.02 17.35
C ASN A 280 10.24 -3.46 16.82
N ASN A 281 11.13 -4.26 17.35
CA ASN A 281 11.25 -5.65 16.97
C ASN A 281 10.18 -6.49 17.68
N THR A 282 9.24 -7.01 16.90
CA THR A 282 8.16 -7.86 17.39
C THR A 282 8.46 -9.35 17.31
N TYR A 283 9.61 -9.74 16.72
CA TYR A 283 9.93 -11.12 16.40
C TYR A 283 10.49 -11.94 17.55
N LEU A 284 11.28 -11.30 18.39
CA LEU A 284 12.25 -12.04 19.21
C LEU A 284 11.63 -12.72 20.41
N TRP A 285 10.31 -12.56 20.65
CA TRP A 285 9.81 -12.90 21.97
C TRP A 285 8.39 -13.43 21.96
N GLU A 286 8.08 -14.08 23.04
CA GLU A 286 6.79 -14.65 23.35
C GLU A 286 5.60 -13.68 23.09
N PRO A 287 4.42 -14.21 22.79
CA PRO A 287 3.20 -13.43 22.51
C PRO A 287 2.90 -12.29 23.47
N LEU A 288 3.19 -12.51 24.76
CA LEU A 288 2.98 -11.52 25.81
C LEU A 288 3.83 -10.25 25.64
N ARG A 289 5.04 -10.37 25.09
CA ARG A 289 5.90 -9.18 24.85
C ARG A 289 5.50 -8.40 23.61
N TYR A 290 4.94 -9.06 22.61
CA TYR A 290 4.34 -8.36 21.47
C TYR A 290 3.19 -7.47 21.95
N HIS A 291 2.29 -7.99 22.79
CA HIS A 291 1.22 -7.22 23.39
C HIS A 291 1.75 -6.03 24.19
N SER A 292 2.80 -6.23 24.97
CA SER A 292 3.43 -5.16 25.76
C SER A 292 4.04 -4.06 24.88
N LEU A 293 4.73 -4.42 23.80
CA LEU A 293 5.40 -3.46 22.91
C LEU A 293 4.44 -2.51 22.20
N TYR A 294 3.25 -3.00 21.82
CA TYR A 294 2.24 -2.22 21.13
C TYR A 294 1.11 -1.74 22.04
N GLU A 295 1.24 -2.01 23.35
CA GLU A 295 0.19 -1.65 24.31
C GLU A 295 -1.20 -2.16 23.92
N LEU A 296 -1.27 -3.37 23.35
CA LEU A 296 -2.49 -3.88 22.73
C LEU A 296 -3.63 -4.10 23.75
N GLY A 297 -3.28 -4.37 24.99
CA GLY A 297 -4.26 -4.77 26.00
C GLY A 297 -4.99 -6.07 25.60
N GLU A 298 -6.14 -6.31 26.19
CA GLU A 298 -7.05 -7.36 25.78
C GLU A 298 -7.81 -6.92 24.53
N LEU A 299 -7.78 -7.76 23.48
CA LEU A 299 -8.48 -7.46 22.23
C LEU A 299 -9.96 -7.78 22.37
N PRO A 300 -10.87 -6.97 21.78
CA PRO A 300 -12.30 -7.30 21.74
C PRO A 300 -12.50 -8.65 21.02
N ALA A 301 -13.54 -9.39 21.41
CA ALA A 301 -13.82 -10.73 20.88
C ALA A 301 -13.98 -10.75 19.35
N GLY A 302 -14.41 -9.64 18.78
CA GLY A 302 -14.79 -9.55 17.38
C GLY A 302 -16.14 -10.21 17.09
N GLN A 303 -16.72 -9.91 15.95
CA GLN A 303 -18.01 -10.47 15.52
C GLN A 303 -18.15 -10.38 13.99
N LEU A 304 -19.21 -11.01 13.48
CA LEU A 304 -19.74 -10.67 12.16
C LEU A 304 -20.39 -9.30 12.24
N SER A 305 -19.96 -8.36 11.41
CA SER A 305 -20.50 -7.01 11.40
C SER A 305 -20.75 -6.55 9.97
N CYS A 306 -21.83 -5.83 9.76
CA CYS A 306 -22.12 -5.14 8.52
C CYS A 306 -21.45 -3.77 8.56
N VAL A 307 -20.49 -3.54 7.69
CA VAL A 307 -19.86 -2.23 7.50
C VAL A 307 -20.45 -1.57 6.28
N GLY A 308 -20.86 -0.31 6.41
CA GLY A 308 -21.36 0.52 5.32
C GLY A 308 -20.43 1.69 5.03
N ILE A 309 -20.38 2.09 3.78
CA ILE A 309 -19.74 3.33 3.33
C ILE A 309 -20.74 4.16 2.56
N MET A 310 -20.74 5.46 2.76
CA MET A 310 -21.51 6.40 1.96
C MET A 310 -20.59 7.09 0.95
N GLN A 311 -20.91 6.97 -0.33
CA GLN A 311 -20.33 7.81 -1.38
C GLN A 311 -21.29 8.97 -1.65
N ALA A 312 -20.82 10.19 -1.59
CA ALA A 312 -21.62 11.39 -1.79
C ALA A 312 -21.10 12.21 -2.97
N ASP A 313 -22.01 12.72 -3.78
CA ASP A 313 -21.69 13.58 -4.92
C ASP A 313 -21.55 15.04 -4.50
N LEU A 314 -20.45 15.70 -4.94
CA LEU A 314 -20.16 17.10 -4.64
C LEU A 314 -21.25 18.04 -5.15
N GLN A 315 -21.75 17.81 -6.37
CA GLN A 315 -22.78 18.67 -6.97
C GLN A 315 -24.12 18.50 -6.25
N ALA A 316 -24.53 17.28 -5.94
CA ALA A 316 -25.78 16.99 -5.26
C ALA A 316 -25.82 17.57 -3.81
N PHE A 317 -24.70 17.42 -3.09
CA PHE A 317 -24.59 17.92 -1.71
C PHE A 317 -24.29 19.41 -1.59
N LEU A 318 -23.53 19.98 -2.54
CA LEU A 318 -23.00 21.35 -2.44
C LEU A 318 -23.59 22.30 -3.49
N GLY A 319 -24.07 21.78 -4.63
CA GLY A 319 -24.36 22.53 -5.87
C GLY A 319 -25.59 23.45 -5.86
N GLY A 320 -26.36 23.53 -4.83
CA GLY A 320 -27.51 24.45 -4.75
C GLY A 320 -27.20 25.82 -4.16
N HIS A 321 -25.94 26.21 -3.96
CA HIS A 321 -25.57 27.28 -3.03
C HIS A 321 -24.53 28.28 -3.55
N GLU A 322 -24.30 28.32 -4.84
CA GLU A 322 -23.26 29.15 -5.46
C GLU A 322 -23.56 30.67 -5.45
N THR A 323 -24.77 31.07 -5.21
CA THR A 323 -25.19 32.50 -5.33
C THR A 323 -25.07 33.32 -4.06
N GLU A 324 -24.68 32.74 -2.94
CA GLU A 324 -24.60 33.44 -1.64
C GLU A 324 -23.18 33.65 -1.13
N LEU A 325 -22.23 33.97 -2.02
CA LEU A 325 -20.86 34.36 -1.65
C LEU A 325 -20.80 35.72 -0.90
N GLU A 326 -21.91 36.43 -0.78
CA GLU A 326 -21.93 37.79 -0.25
C GLU A 326 -22.24 37.93 1.26
N SER A 327 -22.59 36.87 1.98
CA SER A 327 -22.79 37.01 3.43
C SER A 327 -21.96 36.02 4.24
N VAL A 328 -21.03 36.54 5.04
CA VAL A 328 -20.25 35.83 6.08
C VAL A 328 -21.19 35.32 7.21
N ARG A 329 -22.41 34.93 6.92
CA ARG A 329 -23.31 34.37 7.92
C ARG A 329 -23.06 32.86 8.05
N VAL A 330 -22.44 32.49 9.15
CA VAL A 330 -22.21 31.07 9.51
C VAL A 330 -23.57 30.36 9.64
N ASP A 331 -23.94 29.58 8.66
CA ASP A 331 -25.12 28.72 8.72
C ASP A 331 -24.72 27.24 8.87
N ARG A 332 -24.59 26.77 10.09
CA ARG A 332 -24.31 25.36 10.41
C ARG A 332 -25.55 24.48 10.41
N ALA A 333 -26.74 25.07 10.55
CA ALA A 333 -27.97 24.32 10.67
C ALA A 333 -28.36 23.59 9.38
N ARG A 334 -28.09 24.20 8.24
CA ARG A 334 -28.49 23.67 6.93
C ARG A 334 -27.64 22.45 6.50
N PRO A 335 -26.29 22.46 6.57
CA PRO A 335 -25.49 21.26 6.32
C PRO A 335 -25.87 20.11 7.23
N MET A 336 -26.13 20.38 8.50
CA MET A 336 -26.53 19.39 9.46
C MET A 336 -27.92 18.80 9.15
N ALA A 337 -28.87 19.62 8.76
CA ALA A 337 -30.19 19.16 8.36
C ALA A 337 -30.13 18.27 7.09
N LEU A 338 -29.33 18.68 6.09
CA LEU A 338 -29.12 17.87 4.89
C LEU A 338 -28.49 16.52 5.23
N LEU A 339 -27.43 16.50 6.02
CA LEU A 339 -26.77 15.25 6.44
C LEU A 339 -27.74 14.35 7.18
N ARG A 340 -28.48 14.90 8.16
CA ARG A 340 -29.49 14.16 8.91
C ARG A 340 -30.54 13.54 8.01
N ASP A 341 -31.13 14.32 7.09
CA ASP A 341 -32.23 13.88 6.24
C ASP A 341 -31.73 12.83 5.21
N THR A 342 -30.53 13.00 4.69
CA THR A 342 -29.85 12.00 3.85
C THR A 342 -29.64 10.69 4.60
N LEU A 343 -29.08 10.73 5.81
CA LEU A 343 -28.84 9.54 6.61
C LEU A 343 -30.14 8.82 6.95
N LYS A 344 -31.20 9.57 7.31
CA LYS A 344 -32.53 8.98 7.55
C LYS A 344 -33.08 8.27 6.31
N THR A 345 -32.96 8.87 5.15
CA THR A 345 -33.42 8.25 3.90
C THR A 345 -32.63 6.97 3.61
N LEU A 346 -31.31 7.03 3.55
CA LEU A 346 -30.48 5.88 3.28
C LEU A 346 -30.70 4.72 4.27
N LEU A 347 -30.74 5.01 5.56
CA LEU A 347 -30.90 3.98 6.59
C LEU A 347 -32.32 3.38 6.63
N ASN A 348 -33.34 4.12 6.19
CA ASN A 348 -34.70 3.60 6.08
C ASN A 348 -34.90 2.77 4.81
N ASP A 349 -34.33 3.21 3.69
CA ASP A 349 -34.41 2.50 2.40
C ASP A 349 -33.70 1.13 2.46
N HIS A 350 -32.68 1.00 3.31
CA HIS A 350 -31.96 -0.26 3.52
C HIS A 350 -32.47 -1.08 4.73
N ALA A 351 -33.56 -0.70 5.36
CA ALA A 351 -34.14 -1.50 6.44
C ALA A 351 -34.72 -2.83 5.90
N PRO A 352 -34.53 -4.00 6.61
CA PRO A 352 -33.91 -4.13 7.94
C PRO A 352 -32.39 -4.30 7.94
N ALA A 353 -31.72 -4.45 6.79
CA ALA A 353 -30.28 -4.66 6.68
C ALA A 353 -29.53 -3.32 6.80
N ARG A 354 -29.31 -2.85 8.02
CA ARG A 354 -28.53 -1.64 8.30
C ARG A 354 -27.11 -1.99 8.66
N PRO A 355 -26.13 -1.08 8.38
CA PRO A 355 -24.77 -1.29 8.85
C PRO A 355 -24.63 -1.14 10.36
N ASP A 356 -23.73 -1.90 10.97
CA ASP A 356 -23.30 -1.70 12.37
C ASP A 356 -22.39 -0.49 12.50
N VAL A 357 -21.55 -0.27 11.46
CA VAL A 357 -20.64 0.88 11.33
C VAL A 357 -20.85 1.52 9.96
N LEU A 358 -21.13 2.82 9.93
CA LEU A 358 -21.29 3.59 8.69
C LEU A 358 -20.18 4.65 8.59
N VAL A 359 -19.37 4.56 7.53
CA VAL A 359 -18.32 5.52 7.24
C VAL A 359 -18.81 6.54 6.22
N LEU A 360 -18.64 7.81 6.52
CA LEU A 360 -19.01 8.96 5.71
C LEU A 360 -17.75 9.66 5.18
N PRO A 361 -17.83 10.47 4.11
CA PRO A 361 -16.70 11.19 3.57
C PRO A 361 -16.01 12.15 4.55
N GLU A 362 -14.80 12.59 4.19
CA GLU A 362 -14.01 13.59 4.90
C GLU A 362 -14.66 14.98 4.79
N LEU A 363 -14.58 15.79 5.85
CA LEU A 363 -15.13 17.15 5.90
C LEU A 363 -16.64 17.22 5.58
N MET A 364 -17.42 16.27 6.14
CA MET A 364 -18.88 16.35 6.03
C MET A 364 -19.43 17.60 6.75
N LEU A 365 -18.73 18.08 7.78
CA LEU A 365 -19.08 19.26 8.56
C LEU A 365 -17.81 20.06 8.91
N PRO A 366 -17.70 21.33 8.56
CA PRO A 366 -18.47 22.00 7.51
C PRO A 366 -18.15 21.39 6.14
N ARG A 367 -19.00 21.66 5.18
CA ARG A 367 -18.84 21.21 3.80
C ARG A 367 -17.46 21.61 3.25
N PRO A 368 -16.85 20.81 2.35
CA PRO A 368 -15.67 21.22 1.62
C PRO A 368 -15.88 22.59 0.97
N SER A 369 -14.85 23.42 0.95
CA SER A 369 -14.93 24.69 0.23
C SER A 369 -15.19 24.41 -1.25
N ALA A 370 -16.18 25.07 -1.82
CA ALA A 370 -16.57 24.88 -3.22
C ALA A 370 -15.57 25.45 -4.23
N THR A 371 -14.32 25.70 -3.86
CA THR A 371 -13.29 26.24 -4.76
C THR A 371 -12.00 25.45 -4.66
N HIS A 372 -11.40 25.15 -5.82
CA HIS A 372 -10.10 24.49 -5.94
C HIS A 372 -8.98 25.28 -5.23
N GLU A 373 -9.00 26.60 -5.36
CA GLU A 373 -8.08 27.47 -4.65
C GLU A 373 -8.71 27.92 -3.33
N LEU A 374 -8.10 27.55 -2.20
CA LEU A 374 -8.50 28.08 -0.91
C LEU A 374 -8.09 29.54 -0.81
N THR A 375 -9.01 30.43 -1.16
CA THR A 375 -8.85 31.87 -0.94
C THR A 375 -8.85 32.17 0.56
N PRO A 376 -8.33 33.35 0.99
CA PRO A 376 -8.42 33.76 2.38
C PRO A 376 -9.85 33.72 2.93
N GLU A 377 -10.84 34.05 2.09
CA GLU A 377 -12.27 34.03 2.43
C GLU A 377 -12.77 32.57 2.65
N ALA A 378 -12.35 31.63 1.78
CA ALA A 378 -12.69 30.21 1.92
C ALA A 378 -12.07 29.61 3.19
N ILE A 379 -10.82 29.98 3.50
CA ILE A 379 -10.14 29.59 4.73
C ILE A 379 -10.88 30.13 5.95
N ALA A 380 -11.19 31.42 5.96
CA ALA A 380 -11.91 32.07 7.05
C ALA A 380 -13.29 31.43 7.27
N ARG A 381 -13.96 31.01 6.19
CA ARG A 381 -15.24 30.34 6.25
C ARG A 381 -15.10 28.94 6.87
N ILE A 382 -14.15 28.10 6.43
CA ILE A 382 -13.91 26.78 7.05
C ILE A 382 -13.67 26.95 8.55
N GLN A 383 -12.85 27.91 8.95
CA GLN A 383 -12.54 28.19 10.34
C GLN A 383 -13.75 28.71 11.15
N ALA A 384 -14.60 29.51 10.52
CA ALA A 384 -15.82 30.05 11.16
C ALA A 384 -16.89 28.97 11.32
N GLU A 385 -17.00 28.05 10.36
CA GLU A 385 -17.96 26.93 10.37
C GLU A 385 -17.45 25.71 11.16
N ALA A 386 -16.16 25.65 11.52
CA ALA A 386 -15.58 24.57 12.28
C ALA A 386 -16.30 24.36 13.63
N ILE A 387 -16.52 23.09 13.98
CA ILE A 387 -17.35 22.71 15.13
C ILE A 387 -16.49 22.42 16.38
N GLU A 388 -17.05 22.67 17.55
CA GLU A 388 -16.47 22.26 18.82
C GLU A 388 -16.93 20.83 19.17
N ILE A 389 -16.03 20.06 19.79
CA ILE A 389 -16.31 18.69 20.21
C ILE A 389 -16.03 18.57 21.71
N PRO A 390 -17.07 18.34 22.54
CA PRO A 390 -18.51 18.20 22.23
C PRO A 390 -19.17 19.50 21.76
N GLY A 391 -20.32 19.39 21.10
CA GLY A 391 -21.08 20.51 20.57
C GLY A 391 -22.47 20.09 20.04
N PRO A 392 -23.36 21.04 19.72
CA PRO A 392 -24.73 20.74 19.34
C PRO A 392 -24.86 19.90 18.07
N GLU A 393 -23.96 20.07 17.11
CA GLU A 393 -23.92 19.27 15.88
C GLU A 393 -23.59 17.81 16.20
N ILE A 394 -22.71 17.59 17.18
CA ILE A 394 -22.34 16.26 17.65
C ILE A 394 -23.50 15.60 18.40
N ASP A 395 -24.22 16.34 19.25
CA ASP A 395 -25.39 15.82 20.00
C ASP A 395 -26.48 15.34 19.03
N GLU A 396 -26.66 16.01 17.89
CA GLU A 396 -27.59 15.58 16.85
C GLU A 396 -27.15 14.28 16.17
N LEU A 397 -25.86 14.14 15.86
CA LEU A 397 -25.28 12.90 15.30
C LEU A 397 -25.38 11.72 16.29
N VAL A 398 -25.14 11.96 17.58
CA VAL A 398 -25.34 10.96 18.63
C VAL A 398 -26.81 10.52 18.70
N THR A 399 -27.75 11.49 18.59
CA THR A 399 -29.18 11.18 18.55
C THR A 399 -29.53 10.27 17.36
N LEU A 400 -28.92 10.50 16.19
CA LEU A 400 -29.10 9.64 15.01
C LEU A 400 -28.49 8.25 15.23
N ALA A 401 -27.25 8.19 15.69
CA ALA A 401 -26.56 6.94 16.00
C ALA A 401 -27.38 6.07 16.98
N ASN A 402 -27.93 6.71 18.02
CA ASN A 402 -28.78 6.05 19.00
C ASN A 402 -30.13 5.58 18.38
N ALA A 403 -30.80 6.42 17.61
CA ALA A 403 -32.08 6.07 16.98
C ALA A 403 -32.00 4.87 16.04
N TYR A 404 -30.87 4.71 15.36
CA TYR A 404 -30.64 3.63 14.42
C TYR A 404 -29.77 2.48 14.98
N GLN A 405 -29.23 2.64 16.19
CA GLN A 405 -28.31 1.69 16.86
C GLN A 405 -27.09 1.34 15.98
N ILE A 406 -26.44 2.36 15.42
CA ILE A 406 -25.27 2.25 14.55
C ILE A 406 -24.11 3.11 15.07
N SER A 407 -22.90 2.76 14.69
CA SER A 407 -21.75 3.65 14.86
C SER A 407 -21.54 4.47 13.59
N LEU A 408 -21.24 5.76 13.73
CA LEU A 408 -20.94 6.68 12.63
C LEU A 408 -19.44 7.05 12.66
N VAL A 409 -18.79 6.98 11.50
CA VAL A 409 -17.43 7.50 11.33
C VAL A 409 -17.45 8.60 10.26
N LEU A 410 -17.04 9.81 10.61
CA LEU A 410 -17.08 10.94 9.67
C LEU A 410 -15.95 11.93 9.89
N GLY A 411 -15.58 12.65 8.82
CA GLY A 411 -14.63 13.75 8.88
C GLY A 411 -15.30 15.09 9.15
N VAL A 412 -14.69 15.88 10.05
CA VAL A 412 -15.17 17.21 10.42
C VAL A 412 -14.02 18.22 10.53
N ALA A 413 -14.28 19.50 10.33
CA ALA A 413 -13.35 20.55 10.76
C ALA A 413 -13.62 20.84 12.26
N GLU A 414 -12.65 20.48 13.10
CA GLU A 414 -12.69 20.71 14.54
C GLU A 414 -12.09 22.08 14.89
N LYS A 415 -12.77 22.80 15.76
CA LYS A 415 -12.26 24.01 16.40
C LYS A 415 -12.02 23.72 17.88
N VAL A 416 -10.82 24.00 18.35
CA VAL A 416 -10.45 23.89 19.76
C VAL A 416 -10.22 25.27 20.34
N THR A 417 -11.03 25.64 21.32
CA THR A 417 -10.84 26.85 22.09
C THR A 417 -10.40 26.44 23.49
N ASP A 418 -9.11 26.59 23.81
CA ASP A 418 -8.57 26.18 25.12
C ASP A 418 -9.15 27.06 26.22
N LYS A 419 -10.06 26.54 27.00
CA LYS A 419 -10.62 27.19 28.19
C LYS A 419 -9.91 26.80 29.49
N SER A 420 -8.89 25.94 29.44
CA SER A 420 -8.34 25.30 30.66
C SER A 420 -6.97 25.84 31.08
N LYS A 421 -6.24 26.49 30.19
CA LYS A 421 -4.87 26.94 30.47
C LYS A 421 -4.83 28.46 30.65
N ASP A 422 -4.68 28.84 31.90
CA ASP A 422 -4.25 30.16 32.37
C ASP A 422 -5.21 31.35 32.17
N LYS A 423 -5.81 31.79 33.27
CA LYS A 423 -6.63 32.99 33.35
C LYS A 423 -5.87 34.30 33.05
N SER A 424 -4.58 34.22 32.72
CA SER A 424 -3.70 35.36 32.37
C SER A 424 -3.39 35.47 30.89
N ALA A 425 -3.78 34.50 30.04
CA ALA A 425 -3.54 34.56 28.60
C ALA A 425 -4.49 35.54 27.92
N ILE A 426 -3.92 36.59 27.38
CA ILE A 426 -4.67 37.74 26.81
C ILE A 426 -5.25 37.45 25.41
N HIS A 427 -4.79 36.41 24.71
CA HIS A 427 -5.32 35.97 23.40
C HIS A 427 -5.29 34.44 23.29
N LEU A 428 -6.43 33.79 23.41
CA LEU A 428 -6.63 32.43 23.01
C LEU A 428 -6.86 32.38 21.49
N VAL A 429 -5.86 32.03 20.73
CA VAL A 429 -6.01 31.74 19.31
C VAL A 429 -6.64 30.36 19.17
N PRO A 430 -7.78 30.21 18.52
CA PRO A 430 -8.35 28.90 18.26
C PRO A 430 -7.41 28.04 17.42
N GLU A 431 -7.31 26.75 17.75
CA GLU A 431 -6.66 25.76 16.90
C GLU A 431 -7.70 25.04 16.07
N TYR A 432 -7.34 24.70 14.84
CA TYR A 432 -8.23 24.03 13.90
C TYR A 432 -7.59 22.72 13.44
N TYR A 433 -8.40 21.66 13.34
CA TYR A 433 -7.94 20.34 12.92
C TYR A 433 -8.91 19.70 11.93
N ASN A 434 -8.37 18.98 10.97
CA ASN A 434 -9.13 18.03 10.18
C ASN A 434 -9.25 16.74 11.02
N THR A 435 -10.47 16.44 11.47
CA THR A 435 -10.70 15.43 12.51
C THR A 435 -11.67 14.36 12.03
N VAL A 436 -11.35 13.11 12.30
CA VAL A 436 -12.26 11.97 12.14
C VAL A 436 -12.86 11.61 13.48
N LEU A 437 -14.16 11.47 13.53
CA LEU A 437 -14.93 11.06 14.72
C LEU A 437 -15.44 9.65 14.55
N LEU A 438 -15.41 8.89 15.64
CA LEU A 438 -16.18 7.67 15.85
C LEU A 438 -17.24 7.99 16.89
N ILE A 439 -18.50 7.98 16.46
CA ILE A 439 -19.69 8.25 17.29
C ILE A 439 -20.46 6.96 17.39
N ASP A 440 -20.78 6.55 18.61
CA ASP A 440 -21.65 5.41 18.88
C ASP A 440 -23.01 5.88 19.43
N PRO A 441 -23.97 4.96 19.73
CA PRO A 441 -25.25 5.31 20.33
C PRO A 441 -25.17 6.04 21.67
N GLU A 442 -24.06 6.01 22.37
CA GLU A 442 -23.87 6.60 23.69
C GLU A 442 -23.14 7.96 23.64
N GLY A 443 -22.42 8.25 22.53
CA GLY A 443 -21.70 9.50 22.41
C GLY A 443 -20.51 9.48 21.45
N VAL A 444 -19.58 10.43 21.61
CA VAL A 444 -18.30 10.42 20.91
C VAL A 444 -17.41 9.38 21.56
N TYR A 445 -17.25 8.24 20.90
CA TYR A 445 -16.44 7.13 21.40
C TYR A 445 -14.95 7.36 21.18
N GLY A 446 -14.59 8.02 20.06
CA GLY A 446 -13.22 8.32 19.76
C GLY A 446 -13.03 9.38 18.69
N LYS A 447 -11.83 9.92 18.61
CA LYS A 447 -11.43 10.84 17.54
C LYS A 447 -9.97 10.70 17.16
N TYR A 448 -9.70 11.04 15.92
CA TYR A 448 -8.37 11.12 15.31
C TYR A 448 -8.21 12.48 14.61
N ARG A 449 -7.09 13.16 14.77
CA ARG A 449 -6.74 14.38 14.04
C ARG A 449 -5.73 14.03 12.96
N LYS A 450 -6.02 14.41 11.73
CA LYS A 450 -5.22 14.12 10.54
C LYS A 450 -3.77 14.57 10.72
N ILE A 451 -2.82 13.63 10.62
CA ILE A 451 -1.39 13.92 10.79
C ILE A 451 -0.71 14.26 9.45
N HIS A 452 -1.16 13.66 8.34
CA HIS A 452 -0.65 13.98 7.01
C HIS A 452 -1.57 14.98 6.34
N LEU A 453 -1.17 16.23 6.35
CA LEU A 453 -1.96 17.31 5.76
C LEU A 453 -1.67 17.42 4.26
N THR A 454 -2.73 17.48 3.46
CA THR A 454 -2.62 17.88 2.05
C THR A 454 -2.16 19.35 1.95
N ARG A 455 -1.78 19.77 0.76
CA ARG A 455 -1.39 21.17 0.53
C ARG A 455 -2.51 22.15 0.93
N SER A 456 -3.77 21.81 0.67
CA SER A 456 -4.92 22.60 1.07
C SER A 456 -5.20 22.57 2.57
N ASP A 457 -5.07 21.40 3.23
CA ASP A 457 -5.26 21.30 4.68
C ASP A 457 -4.33 22.25 5.45
N ARG A 458 -3.08 22.37 5.01
CA ARG A 458 -2.06 23.23 5.67
C ARG A 458 -2.40 24.72 5.70
N LEU A 459 -3.35 25.14 4.89
CA LEU A 459 -3.80 26.54 4.86
C LEU A 459 -4.76 26.88 5.99
N TRP A 460 -5.46 25.87 6.56
CA TRP A 460 -6.51 26.12 7.56
C TRP A 460 -6.37 25.25 8.82
N ALA A 461 -5.73 24.08 8.76
CA ALA A 461 -5.64 23.13 9.86
C ALA A 461 -4.21 22.95 10.37
N ASN A 462 -4.09 22.66 11.66
CA ASN A 462 -2.86 22.21 12.29
C ASN A 462 -2.66 20.70 12.10
N PRO A 463 -1.41 20.21 12.06
CA PRO A 463 -1.14 18.77 12.11
C PRO A 463 -1.74 18.13 13.36
N GLY A 464 -2.27 16.93 13.21
CA GLY A 464 -2.85 16.17 14.30
C GLY A 464 -1.84 15.89 15.42
N ASN A 465 -2.31 15.87 16.66
CA ASN A 465 -1.51 15.72 17.87
C ASN A 465 -2.01 14.61 18.81
N LEU A 466 -2.86 13.71 18.30
CA LEU A 466 -3.41 12.58 19.04
C LEU A 466 -2.73 11.24 18.70
N GLY A 467 -1.71 11.27 17.83
CA GLY A 467 -1.10 10.07 17.28
C GLY A 467 -2.06 9.26 16.40
N LEU A 468 -1.83 7.95 16.33
CA LEU A 468 -2.66 7.00 15.60
C LEU A 468 -3.42 6.10 16.58
N PRO A 469 -4.63 6.49 17.03
CA PRO A 469 -5.39 5.76 18.03
C PRO A 469 -6.16 4.59 17.43
N THR A 470 -6.43 3.59 18.29
CA THR A 470 -7.37 2.50 18.01
C THR A 470 -8.43 2.45 19.10
N PHE A 471 -9.64 1.97 18.76
CA PHE A 471 -10.80 1.97 19.63
C PHE A 471 -11.44 0.59 19.64
N ASP A 472 -11.72 0.06 20.82
CA ASP A 472 -12.36 -1.25 20.99
C ASP A 472 -13.87 -1.12 20.91
N THR A 473 -14.48 -1.75 19.94
CA THR A 473 -15.91 -1.73 19.67
C THR A 473 -16.47 -3.15 19.58
N PRO A 474 -17.79 -3.34 19.60
CA PRO A 474 -18.39 -4.66 19.32
C PRO A 474 -17.96 -5.23 17.97
N THR A 475 -17.79 -4.40 16.94
CA THR A 475 -17.31 -4.81 15.60
C THR A 475 -15.89 -5.35 15.63
N GLY A 476 -15.08 -4.94 16.60
CA GLY A 476 -13.66 -5.25 16.71
C GLY A 476 -12.86 -3.99 17.04
N ARG A 477 -11.53 -4.06 16.94
CA ARG A 477 -10.68 -2.89 17.13
C ARG A 477 -10.65 -2.04 15.86
N ILE A 478 -11.17 -0.81 15.95
CA ILE A 478 -11.25 0.15 14.85
C ILE A 478 -10.08 1.13 14.91
N GLY A 479 -9.34 1.28 13.82
CA GLY A 479 -8.40 2.38 13.58
C GLY A 479 -9.07 3.50 12.78
N LEU A 480 -8.69 4.74 13.03
CA LEU A 480 -9.15 5.90 12.27
C LEU A 480 -8.01 6.51 11.49
N ALA A 481 -8.29 6.85 10.23
CA ALA A 481 -7.38 7.55 9.32
C ALA A 481 -8.20 8.41 8.34
N THR A 482 -7.53 9.21 7.51
CA THR A 482 -8.15 9.85 6.33
C THR A 482 -7.61 9.26 5.05
N GLY A 483 -8.22 9.56 3.90
CA GLY A 483 -7.73 9.09 2.62
C GLY A 483 -6.28 9.45 2.34
N TYR A 484 -5.83 10.66 2.71
CA TYR A 484 -4.45 11.06 2.51
C TYR A 484 -3.46 10.30 3.41
N ASP A 485 -3.84 9.99 4.66
CA ASP A 485 -3.03 9.18 5.57
C ASP A 485 -2.76 7.78 5.00
N ILE A 486 -3.72 7.21 4.25
CA ILE A 486 -3.60 5.86 3.68
C ILE A 486 -2.52 5.79 2.60
N LEU A 487 -2.17 6.91 1.96
CA LEU A 487 -1.06 6.96 1.01
C LEU A 487 0.29 6.68 1.67
N PHE A 488 0.38 6.92 2.96
CA PHE A 488 1.54 6.61 3.79
C PHE A 488 1.33 5.23 4.43
N PRO A 489 1.95 4.17 3.87
CA PRO A 489 1.75 2.81 4.38
C PRO A 489 2.13 2.67 5.85
N GLU A 490 2.99 3.54 6.34
CA GLU A 490 3.39 3.65 7.73
C GLU A 490 2.17 3.77 8.66
N THR A 491 1.16 4.54 8.26
CA THR A 491 -0.06 4.77 9.05
C THR A 491 -0.80 3.47 9.34
N LEU A 492 -1.15 2.73 8.28
CA LEU A 492 -1.90 1.49 8.45
C LEU A 492 -1.04 0.40 9.09
N ARG A 493 0.28 0.39 8.84
CA ARG A 493 1.19 -0.55 9.50
C ARG A 493 1.17 -0.37 11.02
N ILE A 494 1.13 0.86 11.49
CA ILE A 494 1.05 1.17 12.92
C ILE A 494 -0.32 0.76 13.48
N LEU A 495 -1.41 1.12 12.81
CA LEU A 495 -2.76 0.74 13.25
C LEU A 495 -2.93 -0.79 13.29
N ALA A 496 -2.43 -1.49 12.27
CA ALA A 496 -2.41 -2.95 12.23
C ALA A 496 -1.55 -3.55 13.35
N GLY A 497 -0.37 -2.96 13.60
CA GLY A 497 0.49 -3.32 14.72
C GLY A 497 -0.17 -3.12 16.07
N LYS A 498 -1.03 -2.12 16.22
CA LYS A 498 -1.87 -1.88 17.39
C LYS A 498 -3.11 -2.79 17.45
N GLY A 499 -3.22 -3.75 16.55
CA GLY A 499 -4.28 -4.75 16.54
C GLY A 499 -5.58 -4.31 15.87
N ALA A 500 -5.59 -3.26 15.07
CA ALA A 500 -6.78 -2.88 14.32
C ALA A 500 -7.27 -4.04 13.43
N ASP A 501 -8.58 -4.28 13.46
CA ASP A 501 -9.27 -5.21 12.58
C ASP A 501 -9.82 -4.50 11.35
N LEU A 502 -10.38 -3.32 11.59
CA LEU A 502 -10.97 -2.43 10.59
C LEU A 502 -10.31 -1.06 10.70
N VAL A 503 -9.93 -0.48 9.58
CA VAL A 503 -9.56 0.94 9.48
C VAL A 503 -10.66 1.67 8.72
N CYS A 504 -11.22 2.70 9.33
CA CYS A 504 -12.21 3.57 8.71
C CYS A 504 -11.53 4.86 8.23
N ALA A 505 -11.74 5.20 6.96
CA ALA A 505 -11.05 6.29 6.30
C ALA A 505 -12.01 7.21 5.53
N PRO A 506 -12.65 8.17 6.20
CA PRO A 506 -13.23 9.33 5.54
C PRO A 506 -12.23 9.95 4.56
N THR A 507 -12.66 10.21 3.33
CA THR A 507 -11.75 10.58 2.25
C THR A 507 -12.30 11.75 1.43
N PHE A 508 -11.38 12.61 0.97
CA PHE A 508 -11.61 13.64 -0.03
C PHE A 508 -10.39 13.73 -0.95
N LEU A 509 -10.33 12.84 -1.93
CA LEU A 509 -9.18 12.75 -2.85
C LEU A 509 -9.63 12.51 -4.28
N ASN A 510 -8.86 13.13 -5.19
CA ASN A 510 -8.88 12.86 -6.61
C ASN A 510 -7.60 12.09 -6.98
N PHE A 511 -7.74 10.81 -7.25
CA PHE A 511 -6.62 9.98 -7.70
C PHE A 511 -6.47 10.02 -9.22
N PRO A 512 -5.23 9.91 -9.72
CA PRO A 512 -5.04 9.64 -11.13
C PRO A 512 -5.74 8.33 -11.49
N ASN A 513 -6.45 8.34 -12.62
CA ASN A 513 -7.19 7.17 -13.09
C ASN A 513 -6.19 6.09 -13.55
N PRO A 514 -6.12 4.93 -12.91
CA PRO A 514 -5.19 3.89 -13.33
C PRO A 514 -5.60 3.32 -14.69
N ILE A 515 -4.61 2.91 -15.48
CA ILE A 515 -4.85 2.26 -16.77
C ILE A 515 -5.27 0.83 -16.53
N GLY A 516 -6.41 0.42 -17.08
CA GLY A 516 -6.88 -0.96 -17.03
C GLY A 516 -5.92 -1.91 -17.74
N LEU A 517 -5.73 -3.11 -17.19
CA LEU A 517 -4.94 -4.17 -17.78
C LEU A 517 -5.81 -5.07 -18.67
N ALA A 518 -5.25 -5.53 -19.80
CA ALA A 518 -5.90 -6.56 -20.59
C ALA A 518 -6.05 -7.87 -19.78
N PRO A 519 -7.07 -8.71 -20.09
CA PRO A 519 -7.19 -10.03 -19.48
C PRO A 519 -5.92 -10.87 -19.68
N SER A 520 -5.51 -11.63 -18.65
CA SER A 520 -4.37 -12.54 -18.76
C SER A 520 -4.71 -13.75 -19.63
N SER A 521 -3.76 -14.20 -20.43
CA SER A 521 -3.85 -15.47 -21.15
C SER A 521 -3.59 -16.70 -20.26
N ILE A 522 -3.04 -16.49 -19.06
CA ILE A 522 -2.78 -17.56 -18.09
C ILE A 522 -4.10 -18.01 -17.48
N LYS A 523 -4.39 -19.30 -17.64
CA LYS A 523 -5.51 -19.94 -16.94
C LYS A 523 -5.00 -20.42 -15.58
N PHE A 524 -5.30 -19.67 -14.55
CA PHE A 524 -5.07 -20.13 -13.20
C PHE A 524 -6.12 -21.18 -12.82
N GLU A 525 -5.71 -22.27 -12.21
CA GLU A 525 -6.64 -23.32 -11.70
C GLU A 525 -7.57 -22.77 -10.63
N ARG A 526 -7.18 -21.70 -9.99
CA ARG A 526 -7.99 -20.91 -9.06
C ARG A 526 -8.56 -19.70 -9.78
N PRO A 527 -9.79 -19.30 -9.47
CA PRO A 527 -10.33 -18.05 -10.01
C PRO A 527 -9.53 -16.88 -9.40
N VAL A 528 -8.44 -16.53 -10.04
CA VAL A 528 -7.91 -15.18 -9.96
C VAL A 528 -8.96 -14.29 -10.60
N ALA A 529 -9.23 -13.13 -10.05
CA ALA A 529 -10.30 -12.21 -10.44
C ALA A 529 -10.86 -12.44 -11.86
N PRO A 530 -12.17 -12.39 -12.07
CA PRO A 530 -12.77 -12.58 -13.40
C PRO A 530 -12.05 -11.74 -14.45
N ASP A 531 -12.07 -12.18 -15.71
CA ASP A 531 -11.44 -11.48 -16.83
C ASP A 531 -11.89 -10.01 -16.97
N GLU A 532 -13.09 -9.70 -16.47
CA GLU A 532 -13.69 -8.36 -16.46
C GLU A 532 -13.27 -7.50 -15.24
N TYR A 533 -12.65 -8.10 -14.24
CA TYR A 533 -12.28 -7.41 -13.03
C TYR A 533 -10.95 -6.66 -13.21
N ASP A 534 -11.01 -5.34 -13.17
CA ASP A 534 -9.83 -4.49 -13.25
C ASP A 534 -9.16 -4.33 -11.88
N PRO A 535 -8.00 -4.98 -11.63
CA PRO A 535 -7.30 -4.87 -10.37
C PRO A 535 -6.68 -3.49 -10.15
N THR A 536 -6.67 -2.61 -11.15
CA THR A 536 -6.11 -1.25 -11.02
C THR A 536 -7.08 -0.26 -10.42
N HIS A 537 -8.41 -0.53 -10.44
CA HIS A 537 -9.36 0.23 -9.68
C HIS A 537 -8.99 0.19 -8.19
N SER A 538 -8.96 1.33 -7.56
CA SER A 538 -8.70 1.42 -6.12
C SER A 538 -7.35 0.82 -5.68
N LEU A 539 -6.36 0.87 -6.57
CA LEU A 539 -5.03 0.28 -6.41
C LEU A 539 -4.45 0.41 -4.99
N ILE A 540 -4.40 1.63 -4.47
CA ILE A 540 -3.78 1.89 -3.16
C ILE A 540 -4.62 1.29 -2.03
N TRP A 541 -5.93 1.42 -2.06
CA TRP A 541 -6.80 0.93 -1.01
C TRP A 541 -6.70 -0.59 -0.84
N ARG A 542 -6.77 -1.31 -1.95
CA ARG A 542 -6.64 -2.76 -1.98
C ARG A 542 -5.30 -3.23 -1.43
N VAL A 543 -4.21 -2.64 -1.90
CA VAL A 543 -2.87 -2.99 -1.42
C VAL A 543 -2.72 -2.70 0.07
N ARG A 544 -3.25 -1.57 0.55
CA ARG A 544 -3.21 -1.24 1.98
C ARG A 544 -3.95 -2.25 2.84
N ALA A 545 -5.13 -2.67 2.45
CA ALA A 545 -5.87 -3.71 3.18
C ALA A 545 -5.08 -5.02 3.26
N ALA A 546 -4.54 -5.47 2.12
CA ALA A 546 -3.83 -6.74 2.02
C ALA A 546 -2.47 -6.73 2.74
N GLU A 547 -1.62 -5.72 2.52
CA GLU A 547 -0.27 -5.67 3.10
C GLU A 547 -0.26 -5.45 4.62
N HIS A 548 -1.29 -4.83 5.16
CA HIS A 548 -1.45 -4.62 6.60
C HIS A 548 -2.40 -5.63 7.24
N GLN A 549 -3.06 -6.44 6.42
CA GLN A 549 -3.99 -7.49 6.86
C GLN A 549 -5.06 -6.93 7.79
N VAL A 550 -5.71 -5.86 7.35
CA VAL A 550 -6.85 -5.19 8.00
C VAL A 550 -7.98 -5.03 6.99
N TYR A 551 -9.23 -5.03 7.47
CA TYR A 551 -10.30 -4.48 6.67
C TYR A 551 -10.11 -2.97 6.53
N LEU A 552 -10.40 -2.43 5.35
CA LEU A 552 -10.30 -1.00 5.08
C LEU A 552 -11.61 -0.49 4.48
N ALA A 553 -12.26 0.44 5.16
CA ALA A 553 -13.48 1.09 4.68
C ALA A 553 -13.16 2.54 4.30
N VAL A 554 -13.24 2.85 3.01
CA VAL A 554 -12.95 4.16 2.42
C VAL A 554 -14.26 4.78 1.93
N ALA A 555 -14.64 5.93 2.46
CA ALA A 555 -15.77 6.72 1.99
C ALA A 555 -15.25 8.02 1.38
N ASN A 556 -15.32 8.15 0.05
CA ASN A 556 -14.83 9.30 -0.69
C ASN A 556 -15.99 10.12 -1.27
N TRP A 557 -15.76 11.38 -1.50
CA TRP A 557 -16.58 12.20 -2.36
C TRP A 557 -16.41 11.79 -3.82
N ARG A 558 -17.39 12.10 -4.66
CA ARG A 558 -17.31 11.97 -6.11
C ARG A 558 -17.79 13.25 -6.82
N GLY A 559 -17.54 13.31 -8.12
CA GLY A 559 -18.00 14.40 -8.97
C GLY A 559 -17.10 15.61 -8.98
N MET A 560 -17.56 16.65 -9.64
CA MET A 560 -16.82 17.90 -9.80
C MET A 560 -17.71 19.09 -9.46
N LEU A 561 -17.18 20.04 -8.68
CA LEU A 561 -17.85 21.28 -8.33
C LEU A 561 -16.82 22.41 -8.25
N ASN A 562 -16.95 23.45 -9.08
CA ASN A 562 -16.12 24.67 -9.06
C ASN A 562 -14.61 24.39 -9.05
N GLY A 563 -14.15 23.40 -9.82
CA GLY A 563 -12.75 22.99 -9.86
C GLY A 563 -12.31 22.04 -8.77
N LEU A 564 -13.11 21.79 -7.72
CA LEU A 564 -12.94 20.64 -6.84
C LEU A 564 -13.31 19.38 -7.60
N HIS A 565 -12.48 18.37 -7.50
CA HIS A 565 -12.75 17.07 -8.10
C HIS A 565 -12.46 15.97 -7.09
N ALA A 566 -13.36 15.01 -6.97
CA ALA A 566 -13.18 13.75 -6.28
C ALA A 566 -13.69 12.62 -7.16
N ASN A 567 -12.91 11.57 -7.31
CA ASN A 567 -13.23 10.52 -8.28
C ASN A 567 -14.00 9.33 -7.69
N GLY A 568 -14.52 9.46 -6.47
CA GLY A 568 -15.24 8.37 -5.84
C GLY A 568 -14.29 7.23 -5.43
N TYR A 569 -14.47 6.06 -6.04
CA TYR A 569 -13.76 4.82 -5.67
C TYR A 569 -13.88 4.48 -4.18
N SER A 570 -15.01 4.84 -3.57
CA SER A 570 -15.34 4.40 -2.23
C SER A 570 -15.46 2.88 -2.21
N GLY A 571 -14.98 2.23 -1.16
CA GLY A 571 -15.00 0.77 -1.12
C GLY A 571 -14.70 0.21 0.27
N ILE A 572 -15.02 -1.07 0.44
CA ILE A 572 -14.66 -1.87 1.61
C ILE A 572 -13.79 -3.02 1.11
N TYR A 573 -12.57 -3.07 1.60
CA TYR A 573 -11.54 -3.99 1.16
C TYR A 573 -11.18 -4.97 2.27
N SER A 574 -11.09 -6.26 1.94
CA SER A 574 -10.69 -7.28 2.90
C SER A 574 -9.17 -7.43 2.99
N PRO A 575 -8.66 -8.02 4.08
CA PRO A 575 -7.24 -8.35 4.23
C PRO A 575 -6.76 -9.47 3.31
N SER A 576 -7.60 -9.96 2.40
CA SER A 576 -7.33 -11.12 1.56
C SER A 576 -6.30 -10.83 0.48
N PHE A 577 -5.45 -11.83 0.22
CA PHE A 577 -4.58 -11.93 -0.93
C PHE A 577 -4.52 -13.42 -1.34
N PRO A 578 -4.65 -13.79 -2.60
CA PRO A 578 -4.96 -12.95 -3.76
C PRO A 578 -6.34 -12.29 -3.71
N TYR A 579 -6.53 -11.27 -4.55
CA TYR A 579 -7.79 -10.54 -4.62
C TYR A 579 -8.85 -11.33 -5.38
N TYR A 580 -10.07 -11.34 -4.84
CA TYR A 580 -11.24 -11.96 -5.46
C TYR A 580 -12.38 -10.93 -5.53
N PRO A 581 -13.34 -11.09 -6.46
CA PRO A 581 -14.48 -10.19 -6.56
C PRO A 581 -15.29 -10.05 -5.26
N TRP A 582 -15.30 -11.09 -4.43
CA TRP A 582 -15.99 -11.10 -3.13
C TRP A 582 -15.12 -10.58 -1.97
N SER A 583 -13.82 -10.31 -2.20
CA SER A 583 -12.93 -9.78 -1.17
C SER A 583 -13.01 -8.27 -1.03
N GLU A 584 -13.80 -7.62 -1.86
CA GLU A 584 -14.01 -6.18 -1.81
C GLU A 584 -15.38 -5.82 -2.40
N VAL A 585 -15.91 -4.67 -1.97
CA VAL A 585 -17.10 -4.06 -2.54
C VAL A 585 -16.77 -2.61 -2.82
N ILE A 586 -16.98 -2.18 -4.07
CA ILE A 586 -16.72 -0.82 -4.53
C ILE A 586 -18.05 -0.16 -4.85
N ALA A 587 -18.21 1.09 -4.45
CA ALA A 587 -19.42 1.86 -4.71
C ALA A 587 -19.60 2.11 -6.21
N ASP A 588 -20.83 2.00 -6.65
CA ASP A 588 -21.22 2.32 -8.03
C ASP A 588 -20.99 3.80 -8.35
N ASP A 589 -21.03 4.12 -9.64
CA ASP A 589 -20.85 5.48 -10.15
C ASP A 589 -22.14 6.33 -10.07
N GLU A 590 -22.93 6.14 -9.00
CA GLU A 590 -24.16 6.88 -8.72
C GLU A 590 -23.92 8.09 -7.82
N GLU A 591 -24.84 9.07 -7.85
CA GLU A 591 -24.71 10.34 -7.12
C GLU A 591 -24.63 10.18 -5.60
N LEU A 592 -25.41 9.25 -5.05
CA LEU A 592 -25.43 8.93 -3.64
C LEU A 592 -25.61 7.43 -3.46
N THR A 593 -24.63 6.78 -2.87
CA THR A 593 -24.65 5.32 -2.72
C THR A 593 -24.32 4.94 -1.29
N LEU A 594 -25.09 4.00 -0.74
CA LEU A 594 -24.76 3.23 0.45
C LEU A 594 -24.32 1.83 0.04
N THR A 595 -23.04 1.57 0.15
CA THR A 595 -22.47 0.26 -0.16
C THR A 595 -22.12 -0.47 1.12
N MET A 596 -22.44 -1.75 1.22
CA MET A 596 -22.28 -2.52 2.46
C MET A 596 -21.56 -3.84 2.22
N MET A 597 -20.78 -4.26 3.20
CA MET A 597 -20.10 -5.55 3.24
C MET A 597 -20.15 -6.15 4.64
N THR A 598 -20.43 -7.44 4.73
CA THR A 598 -20.27 -8.16 6.00
C THR A 598 -18.81 -8.57 6.18
N ILE A 599 -18.21 -8.16 7.29
CA ILE A 599 -16.84 -8.50 7.67
C ILE A 599 -16.86 -9.46 8.87
N ASP A 600 -15.84 -10.31 8.99
CA ASP A 600 -15.66 -11.21 10.14
C ASP A 600 -14.36 -10.89 10.88
N THR A 601 -14.48 -10.14 11.97
CA THR A 601 -13.31 -9.79 12.79
C THR A 601 -12.93 -10.90 13.78
N ARG A 602 -13.79 -11.93 13.99
CA ARG A 602 -13.46 -13.10 14.81
C ARG A 602 -12.34 -13.92 14.16
N GLU A 603 -12.34 -14.02 12.83
CA GLU A 603 -11.32 -14.75 12.07
C GLU A 603 -9.93 -14.15 12.26
N GLN A 604 -9.84 -12.84 12.38
CA GLN A 604 -8.59 -12.17 12.68
C GLN A 604 -8.00 -12.56 14.05
N ARG A 605 -8.84 -13.03 14.99
CA ARG A 605 -8.42 -13.52 16.31
C ARG A 605 -7.92 -14.95 16.30
N THR A 606 -8.49 -15.79 15.46
CA THR A 606 -8.20 -17.22 15.43
C THR A 606 -7.03 -17.58 14.52
N GLY A 607 -6.65 -16.70 13.61
CA GLY A 607 -5.68 -16.99 12.55
C GLY A 607 -6.22 -18.01 11.53
N ARG A 608 -7.49 -18.37 11.59
CA ARG A 608 -8.14 -19.20 10.59
C ARG A 608 -8.52 -18.34 9.40
N ARG A 609 -8.29 -18.83 8.21
CA ARG A 609 -8.83 -18.23 6.99
C ARG A 609 -10.34 -18.43 7.00
N SER A 610 -11.08 -17.41 6.52
CA SER A 610 -12.52 -17.50 6.32
C SER A 610 -12.86 -18.74 5.50
N THR A 611 -13.80 -19.53 6.00
CA THR A 611 -14.42 -20.62 5.22
C THR A 611 -15.23 -20.09 4.03
N THR A 612 -15.50 -18.79 4.01
CA THR A 612 -16.14 -18.10 2.87
C THR A 612 -15.14 -17.77 1.75
N THR A 613 -13.83 -17.85 2.02
CA THR A 613 -12.79 -17.77 1.01
C THR A 613 -12.35 -19.22 0.70
N PRO A 614 -12.88 -19.86 -0.35
CA PRO A 614 -12.48 -21.22 -0.67
C PRO A 614 -11.08 -21.22 -1.29
N LEU A 615 -10.05 -21.17 -0.46
CA LEU A 615 -8.74 -21.65 -0.82
C LEU A 615 -8.77 -23.18 -0.64
N GLN A 616 -9.47 -23.87 -1.52
CA GLN A 616 -9.30 -25.29 -1.69
C GLN A 616 -7.95 -25.50 -2.38
N TYR A 617 -6.93 -25.80 -1.60
CA TYR A 617 -5.73 -26.43 -2.14
C TYR A 617 -6.08 -27.88 -2.48
N ALA A 618 -6.00 -28.25 -3.75
CA ALA A 618 -6.18 -29.64 -4.13
C ALA A 618 -5.07 -30.50 -3.50
N PRO A 619 -5.38 -31.76 -3.12
CA PRO A 619 -4.37 -32.69 -2.63
C PRO A 619 -3.26 -32.87 -3.69
N GLY A 620 -2.03 -32.51 -3.37
CA GLY A 620 -0.88 -32.51 -4.29
C GLY A 620 -0.35 -31.13 -4.67
N GLU A 621 -1.07 -30.06 -4.38
CA GLU A 621 -0.59 -28.69 -4.56
C GLU A 621 0.37 -28.32 -3.45
N MET A 622 1.59 -28.30 -3.82
CA MET A 622 2.77 -27.73 -3.17
C MET A 622 3.00 -28.01 -1.67
N ALA A 623 4.10 -28.66 -1.41
CA ALA A 623 4.78 -28.67 -0.12
C ALA A 623 4.99 -27.26 0.52
N GLY A 624 4.94 -26.19 -0.28
CA GLY A 624 5.00 -24.80 0.20
C GLY A 624 3.72 -24.30 0.90
N SER A 625 2.54 -24.79 0.50
CA SER A 625 1.29 -24.45 1.19
C SER A 625 1.14 -25.23 2.50
N LEU A 626 1.60 -26.47 2.54
CA LEU A 626 1.63 -27.30 3.77
C LEU A 626 2.50 -26.67 4.86
N THR A 627 3.63 -26.04 4.51
CA THR A 627 4.47 -25.35 5.50
C THR A 627 3.84 -24.06 6.01
N GLY A 628 3.01 -23.39 5.21
CA GLY A 628 2.17 -22.28 5.67
C GLY A 628 1.12 -22.77 6.68
N GLU A 629 0.40 -23.84 6.38
CA GLU A 629 -0.60 -24.45 7.27
C GLU A 629 0.03 -25.04 8.54
N LEU A 630 1.13 -25.78 8.43
CA LEU A 630 1.86 -26.30 9.59
C LEU A 630 2.42 -25.19 10.50
N ALA A 631 2.88 -24.09 9.91
CA ALA A 631 3.28 -22.92 10.70
C ALA A 631 2.08 -22.26 11.40
N TYR A 632 0.89 -22.29 10.80
CA TYR A 632 -0.34 -21.83 11.41
C TYR A 632 -0.81 -22.79 12.51
N ASP A 633 -0.77 -24.09 12.32
CA ASP A 633 -1.19 -25.09 13.30
C ASP A 633 -0.32 -25.07 14.57
N ILE A 634 0.99 -24.87 14.42
CA ILE A 634 1.88 -24.70 15.59
C ILE A 634 1.54 -23.44 16.37
N LEU A 635 1.08 -22.38 15.69
CA LEU A 635 0.68 -21.14 16.32
C LEU A 635 -0.73 -21.19 16.92
N ASP A 636 -1.58 -22.12 16.47
CA ASP A 636 -2.91 -22.36 17.03
C ASP A 636 -2.89 -22.87 18.48
N SER A 637 -1.75 -23.35 18.94
CA SER A 637 -1.56 -23.72 20.35
C SER A 637 -1.38 -22.53 21.30
N ILE A 638 -1.24 -21.29 20.80
CA ILE A 638 -0.97 -20.11 21.61
C ILE A 638 -2.22 -19.22 21.65
N PRO A 639 -2.99 -19.16 22.74
CA PRO A 639 -4.21 -18.36 22.82
C PRO A 639 -3.99 -16.84 22.66
N GLY A 640 -4.89 -16.15 21.96
CA GLY A 640 -4.98 -14.68 21.97
C GLY A 640 -3.91 -13.90 21.21
N ASN A 641 -3.24 -14.48 20.23
CA ASN A 641 -2.13 -13.82 19.55
C ASN A 641 -2.58 -13.10 18.26
N VAL A 642 -2.60 -11.75 18.27
CA VAL A 642 -2.87 -10.88 17.10
C VAL A 642 -1.96 -11.20 15.91
N VAL A 643 -0.72 -11.62 16.18
CA VAL A 643 0.27 -11.95 15.15
C VAL A 643 -0.16 -13.12 14.27
N ARG A 644 -1.05 -13.98 14.73
CA ARG A 644 -1.58 -15.11 13.96
C ARG A 644 -2.35 -14.69 12.73
N SER A 645 -3.24 -13.72 12.91
CA SER A 645 -4.08 -13.21 11.81
C SER A 645 -3.31 -12.33 10.83
N LYS A 646 -2.10 -11.92 11.19
CA LYS A 646 -1.28 -10.96 10.42
C LYS A 646 0.12 -11.50 10.13
N PRO A 647 0.25 -12.59 9.33
CA PRO A 647 1.54 -13.23 9.08
C PRO A 647 2.58 -12.32 8.42
N LEU A 648 2.18 -11.31 7.62
CA LEU A 648 3.12 -10.34 7.06
C LEU A 648 3.75 -9.47 8.15
N LEU A 649 3.03 -9.11 9.22
CA LEU A 649 3.62 -8.37 10.33
C LEU A 649 4.72 -9.17 11.05
N ARG A 650 4.63 -10.50 11.07
CA ARG A 650 5.67 -11.37 11.64
C ARG A 650 6.94 -11.42 10.82
N LYS A 651 6.82 -11.32 9.50
CA LYS A 651 7.97 -11.40 8.58
C LYS A 651 8.70 -10.07 8.39
N ARG A 652 8.26 -9.02 9.09
CA ARG A 652 8.96 -7.74 9.08
C ARG A 652 10.36 -7.87 9.68
N MET A 653 11.28 -7.05 9.21
CA MET A 653 12.67 -6.99 9.66
C MET A 653 13.01 -5.60 10.26
N PRO A 654 12.42 -5.24 11.42
CA PRO A 654 12.47 -3.87 11.98
C PRO A 654 13.87 -3.32 12.20
N PHE A 655 14.87 -4.16 12.35
CA PHE A 655 16.27 -3.73 12.50
C PHE A 655 16.84 -3.07 11.24
N TRP A 656 16.24 -3.30 10.07
CA TRP A 656 16.59 -2.59 8.83
C TRP A 656 15.81 -1.27 8.64
N TYR A 657 14.80 -0.98 9.46
CA TYR A 657 13.81 0.07 9.21
C TYR A 657 14.13 1.42 9.84
N LEU A 658 15.33 1.64 10.35
CA LEU A 658 15.71 2.88 11.04
C LEU A 658 15.49 4.14 10.19
N ASP A 659 15.63 4.03 8.87
CA ASP A 659 15.45 5.17 7.98
C ASP A 659 13.98 5.65 7.92
N LEU A 660 13.01 4.80 8.25
CA LEU A 660 11.60 5.19 8.28
C LEU A 660 11.30 6.25 9.34
N VAL A 661 12.05 6.28 10.44
CA VAL A 661 11.85 7.19 11.57
C VAL A 661 12.80 8.37 11.58
N ARG A 662 13.65 8.49 10.58
CA ARG A 662 14.56 9.64 10.41
C ARG A 662 13.90 10.73 9.56
N ARG A 663 14.22 11.98 9.88
CA ARG A 663 13.98 13.12 8.99
C ARG A 663 15.18 13.26 8.05
N PHE A 664 14.94 13.25 6.75
CA PHE A 664 15.96 13.43 5.73
C PHE A 664 15.93 14.84 5.15
#